data_c711bec139bd3bda65f7ddf2265bd148
#
_entry.id   c711bec139bd3bda65f7ddf2265bd148
#
_cell.length_a   1.000
_cell.length_b   1.000
_cell.length_c   1.000
_cell.angle_alpha   90.00
_cell.angle_beta   90.00
_cell.angle_gamma   90.00
#
_symmetry.space_group_name_H-M   'P 1'
#
loop_
_entity.id
_entity.type
_entity.pdbx_description
1 polymer ?
#
loop_
_entity_poly.entity_id
_entity_poly.type
_entity_poly.pdbx_seq_one_letter_code
_entity_poly.pdbx_strand_id
1 'polypeptide(L)'
;MSQNHILPQNSITNAVLEWNESGTPVSNDFDDVYFSNDNGLEETRYVFLQQNHLPQRWQEYDQRRFVIGETGFGTGLNFLAVWQWFKEFRSQYPDAPLKELHFVSFEKFPVTKSDLIKAHQAWPELAQFAEQLQEHYPAAVPDCHRLVLEDGMITLDLWFGDIKDCMPQIWMDDKGLIDAWFLDGFAPSKNPEMWNQTLFNNMASLAKKSCTCATFTAAGFVRRGLIEAGFDMKKVKGFGHKREMIAGTLTERTTKANHEVWYARSTKENITDVAIIGGGVASAALATTLIRRGVKVSVYCKDEKSAQGASGNKQGAVYPLLNEKFNSLSRFFAPGFIFARQFIDQAAKHVEFDHDWCGVTQLKWDEKSANKLNKMLEGNFPNELVSSFDIDKTNQMVGLPINMESVHYPLGGWLCPKQLTRGLFEHLSNNPLFTLHCDSEITALTQNEEQQWLLSTDSNAFQHQAVVVANGHRFTDFEQTKDIPATPVRGQVSHIPTTESLKNLKTVLCYDGYLTPENSKHQTHCIGASYDRRDLDLAFKESDQIENGERLRKCIPNEVWPNDVDTSDNQARVGIRCASRDHLPFIGNVVRFEEMQEEYKNIYKKRHWLREAKDIPVYEGLFCMLTLGSRGLSSAPLLAEALASQIMGDPIPLPNSVLEGLHPGRLWVRRLLKGKPLDI
;
A
#
# COMPACT_ATOMS: atom_id res chain seq x y z
N MET A 1 -26.70 -32.21 10.62
CA MET A 1 -26.55 -30.91 11.31
C MET A 1 -25.28 -30.29 10.73
N SER A 2 -25.42 -29.42 9.72
CA SER A 2 -24.31 -28.69 9.14
C SER A 2 -23.78 -27.68 10.15
N GLN A 3 -22.57 -27.87 10.61
CA GLN A 3 -21.86 -26.82 11.33
C GLN A 3 -21.68 -25.63 10.38
N ASN A 4 -22.47 -24.59 10.58
CA ASN A 4 -22.18 -23.27 10.02
C ASN A 4 -20.84 -22.82 10.60
N HIS A 5 -19.75 -23.09 9.90
CA HIS A 5 -18.51 -22.40 10.14
C HIS A 5 -18.75 -20.92 9.80
N ILE A 6 -18.98 -20.11 10.82
CA ILE A 6 -18.89 -18.65 10.70
C ILE A 6 -17.44 -18.37 10.32
N LEU A 7 -17.21 -18.06 9.03
CA LEU A 7 -15.90 -17.61 8.57
C LEU A 7 -15.53 -16.35 9.37
N PRO A 8 -14.29 -16.22 9.81
CA PRO A 8 -13.84 -14.99 10.46
C PRO A 8 -14.16 -13.80 9.56
N GLN A 9 -14.61 -12.69 10.11
CA GLN A 9 -14.95 -11.45 9.40
C GLN A 9 -13.80 -10.88 8.52
N ASN A 10 -12.63 -11.51 8.53
CA ASN A 10 -11.36 -11.05 7.97
C ASN A 10 -10.86 -11.91 6.81
N SER A 11 -11.64 -12.85 6.30
CA SER A 11 -11.28 -13.67 5.14
C SER A 11 -12.10 -13.29 3.92
N ILE A 12 -11.46 -13.26 2.75
CA ILE A 12 -12.10 -13.11 1.46
C ILE A 12 -12.28 -14.49 0.86
N THR A 13 -13.50 -14.76 0.39
CA THR A 13 -13.82 -15.99 -0.36
C THR A 13 -13.89 -15.65 -1.84
N ASN A 14 -13.21 -16.41 -2.67
CA ASN A 14 -13.32 -16.25 -4.12
C ASN A 14 -14.72 -16.67 -4.60
N ALA A 15 -15.18 -16.03 -5.70
CA ALA A 15 -16.39 -16.42 -6.38
C ALA A 15 -16.29 -17.84 -6.90
N VAL A 16 -17.41 -18.59 -6.83
CA VAL A 16 -17.56 -19.89 -7.49
C VAL A 16 -18.36 -19.67 -8.77
N LEU A 17 -17.73 -19.97 -9.91
CA LEU A 17 -18.28 -19.69 -11.23
C LEU A 17 -18.67 -20.96 -11.96
N GLU A 18 -19.79 -20.89 -12.69
CA GLU A 18 -20.12 -21.78 -13.80
C GLU A 18 -20.00 -21.02 -15.13
N TRP A 19 -19.87 -21.75 -16.21
CA TRP A 19 -19.75 -21.16 -17.54
C TRP A 19 -20.92 -21.64 -18.39
N ASN A 20 -21.73 -20.71 -18.88
CA ASN A 20 -22.88 -21.05 -19.71
C ASN A 20 -22.44 -21.48 -21.14
N GLU A 21 -23.41 -21.88 -21.97
CA GLU A 21 -23.17 -22.34 -23.36
C GLU A 21 -22.51 -21.25 -24.23
N SER A 22 -22.70 -19.97 -23.91
CA SER A 22 -22.08 -18.83 -24.60
C SER A 22 -20.66 -18.54 -24.11
N GLY A 23 -20.14 -19.29 -23.11
CA GLY A 23 -18.84 -19.05 -22.52
C GLY A 23 -18.80 -17.84 -21.54
N THR A 24 -19.95 -17.36 -21.09
CA THR A 24 -20.06 -16.28 -20.11
C THR A 24 -20.03 -16.85 -18.69
N PRO A 25 -19.27 -16.25 -17.75
CA PRO A 25 -19.27 -16.69 -16.36
C PRO A 25 -20.58 -16.31 -15.66
N VAL A 26 -21.10 -17.24 -14.89
CA VAL A 26 -22.32 -17.14 -14.08
C VAL A 26 -21.93 -17.31 -12.61
N SER A 27 -22.39 -16.43 -11.76
CA SER A 27 -22.20 -16.57 -10.32
C SER A 27 -23.15 -17.62 -9.75
N ASN A 28 -22.62 -18.61 -9.02
CA ASN A 28 -23.44 -19.59 -8.34
C ASN A 28 -24.21 -19.01 -7.16
N ASP A 29 -23.63 -17.98 -6.50
CA ASP A 29 -24.24 -17.35 -5.31
C ASP A 29 -25.43 -16.46 -5.68
N PHE A 30 -25.38 -15.81 -6.86
CA PHE A 30 -26.39 -14.84 -7.30
C PHE A 30 -27.25 -15.33 -8.46
N ASP A 31 -26.92 -16.47 -9.09
CA ASP A 31 -27.61 -16.99 -10.27
C ASP A 31 -27.79 -15.90 -11.35
N ASP A 32 -26.70 -15.17 -11.64
CA ASP A 32 -26.65 -14.04 -12.57
C ASP A 32 -25.33 -14.05 -13.36
N VAL A 33 -25.37 -13.48 -14.56
CA VAL A 33 -24.19 -13.40 -15.45
C VAL A 33 -23.32 -12.19 -15.08
N TYR A 34 -22.01 -12.31 -15.23
CA TYR A 34 -21.08 -11.21 -15.00
C TYR A 34 -21.14 -10.14 -16.10
N PHE A 35 -21.53 -10.51 -17.30
CA PHE A 35 -21.71 -9.57 -18.42
C PHE A 35 -22.71 -10.15 -19.44
N SER A 36 -23.24 -9.30 -20.30
CA SER A 36 -24.23 -9.69 -21.30
C SER A 36 -23.69 -10.72 -22.30
N ASN A 37 -24.46 -11.76 -22.56
CA ASN A 37 -24.13 -12.79 -23.56
C ASN A 37 -24.06 -12.24 -24.99
N ASP A 38 -24.83 -11.20 -25.31
CA ASP A 38 -24.95 -10.66 -26.68
C ASP A 38 -23.76 -9.76 -27.04
N ASN A 39 -23.45 -8.77 -26.20
CA ASN A 39 -22.31 -7.86 -26.36
C ASN A 39 -22.03 -7.09 -25.08
N GLY A 40 -21.36 -7.71 -24.10
CA GLY A 40 -21.05 -7.12 -22.82
C GLY A 40 -20.20 -5.85 -22.92
N LEU A 41 -19.24 -5.81 -23.84
CA LEU A 41 -18.36 -4.65 -24.00
C LEU A 41 -19.11 -3.42 -24.55
N GLU A 42 -20.00 -3.59 -25.53
CA GLU A 42 -20.81 -2.49 -26.04
C GLU A 42 -21.86 -2.02 -25.02
N GLU A 43 -22.42 -2.94 -24.22
CA GLU A 43 -23.28 -2.55 -23.10
C GLU A 43 -22.51 -1.70 -22.09
N THR A 44 -21.30 -2.11 -21.71
CA THR A 44 -20.41 -1.33 -20.84
C THR A 44 -20.13 0.07 -21.41
N ARG A 45 -19.75 0.15 -22.66
CA ARG A 45 -19.48 1.43 -23.34
C ARG A 45 -20.71 2.35 -23.34
N TYR A 46 -21.87 1.80 -23.61
CA TYR A 46 -23.12 2.56 -23.65
C TYR A 46 -23.59 2.99 -22.27
N VAL A 47 -23.71 2.03 -21.31
CA VAL A 47 -24.30 2.23 -20.01
C VAL A 47 -23.40 3.08 -19.12
N PHE A 48 -22.12 2.78 -19.06
CA PHE A 48 -21.24 3.38 -18.07
C PHE A 48 -20.38 4.51 -18.65
N LEU A 49 -19.80 4.36 -19.85
CA LEU A 49 -18.96 5.41 -20.40
C LEU A 49 -19.78 6.53 -21.01
N GLN A 50 -20.67 6.24 -21.97
CA GLN A 50 -21.44 7.27 -22.67
C GLN A 50 -22.43 8.00 -21.74
N GLN A 51 -23.10 7.30 -20.82
CA GLN A 51 -24.04 7.94 -19.89
C GLN A 51 -23.36 8.74 -18.78
N ASN A 52 -22.07 8.58 -18.56
CA ASN A 52 -21.23 9.47 -17.78
C ASN A 52 -20.54 10.55 -18.64
N HIS A 53 -20.94 10.67 -19.91
CA HIS A 53 -20.45 11.64 -20.88
C HIS A 53 -18.92 11.52 -21.14
N LEU A 54 -18.38 10.30 -21.17
CA LEU A 54 -16.99 10.03 -21.50
C LEU A 54 -16.88 9.63 -22.99
N PRO A 55 -15.84 10.06 -23.72
CA PRO A 55 -14.67 10.82 -23.25
C PRO A 55 -14.84 12.35 -23.31
N GLN A 56 -15.99 12.88 -23.75
CA GLN A 56 -16.19 14.32 -23.97
C GLN A 56 -15.85 15.15 -22.73
N ARG A 57 -16.28 14.70 -21.58
CA ARG A 57 -16.04 15.35 -20.29
C ARG A 57 -14.54 15.46 -19.95
N TRP A 58 -13.73 14.55 -20.44
CA TRP A 58 -12.27 14.60 -20.23
C TRP A 58 -11.59 15.74 -21.00
N GLN A 59 -12.15 16.18 -22.11
CA GLN A 59 -11.61 17.28 -22.90
C GLN A 59 -11.72 18.64 -22.18
N GLU A 60 -12.73 18.79 -21.34
CA GLU A 60 -13.03 20.01 -20.57
C GLU A 60 -12.52 19.93 -19.11
N TYR A 61 -11.90 18.80 -18.74
CA TYR A 61 -11.48 18.56 -17.36
C TYR A 61 -10.15 19.24 -17.07
N ASP A 62 -10.13 20.12 -16.05
CA ASP A 62 -8.99 20.99 -15.73
C ASP A 62 -8.05 20.44 -14.66
N GLN A 63 -8.38 19.29 -14.06
CA GLN A 63 -7.55 18.64 -13.05
C GLN A 63 -6.65 17.57 -13.67
N ARG A 64 -5.55 17.27 -12.99
CA ARG A 64 -4.58 16.24 -13.39
C ARG A 64 -5.17 14.84 -13.47
N ARG A 65 -6.10 14.49 -12.56
CA ARG A 65 -6.61 13.14 -12.32
C ARG A 65 -8.14 13.12 -12.33
N PHE A 66 -8.71 12.19 -13.07
CA PHE A 66 -10.14 11.87 -13.07
C PHE A 66 -10.38 10.57 -12.30
N VAL A 67 -11.33 10.57 -11.36
CA VAL A 67 -11.60 9.42 -10.50
C VAL A 67 -12.96 8.82 -10.81
N ILE A 68 -12.98 7.53 -11.14
CA ILE A 68 -14.20 6.74 -11.34
C ILE A 68 -14.39 5.81 -10.16
N GLY A 69 -15.60 5.78 -9.58
CA GLY A 69 -16.02 4.79 -8.61
C GLY A 69 -16.93 3.74 -9.24
N GLU A 70 -16.75 2.47 -8.87
CA GLU A 70 -17.56 1.35 -9.32
C GLU A 70 -17.99 0.50 -8.12
N THR A 71 -19.20 -0.05 -8.15
CA THR A 71 -19.75 -0.79 -7.01
C THR A 71 -19.62 -2.32 -7.10
N GLY A 72 -19.16 -2.87 -8.22
CA GLY A 72 -18.89 -4.30 -8.41
C GLY A 72 -17.88 -4.53 -9.52
N PHE A 73 -16.67 -5.00 -9.17
CA PHE A 73 -15.57 -5.20 -10.13
C PHE A 73 -15.81 -6.36 -11.10
N GLY A 74 -16.33 -7.47 -10.57
CA GLY A 74 -16.58 -8.69 -11.35
C GLY A 74 -15.32 -9.19 -12.07
N THR A 75 -15.38 -9.20 -13.40
CA THR A 75 -14.24 -9.56 -14.26
C THR A 75 -13.39 -8.36 -14.71
N GLY A 76 -13.73 -7.14 -14.24
CA GLY A 76 -13.01 -5.91 -14.59
C GLY A 76 -13.29 -5.36 -15.99
N LEU A 77 -14.39 -5.79 -16.64
CA LEU A 77 -14.73 -5.34 -17.99
C LEU A 77 -14.86 -3.82 -18.09
N ASN A 78 -15.57 -3.19 -17.15
CA ASN A 78 -15.75 -1.73 -17.14
C ASN A 78 -14.42 -1.00 -17.00
N PHE A 79 -13.53 -1.50 -16.14
CA PHE A 79 -12.17 -0.97 -15.97
C PHE A 79 -11.35 -1.07 -17.26
N LEU A 80 -11.35 -2.22 -17.92
CA LEU A 80 -10.60 -2.43 -19.16
C LEU A 80 -11.14 -1.53 -20.30
N ALA A 81 -12.47 -1.41 -20.41
CA ALA A 81 -13.11 -0.55 -21.42
C ALA A 81 -12.79 0.93 -21.22
N VAL A 82 -12.84 1.43 -19.98
CA VAL A 82 -12.51 2.83 -19.70
C VAL A 82 -11.02 3.11 -19.84
N TRP A 83 -10.15 2.15 -19.51
CA TRP A 83 -8.71 2.25 -19.73
C TRP A 83 -8.39 2.40 -21.23
N GLN A 84 -9.01 1.55 -22.09
CA GLN A 84 -8.86 1.68 -23.54
C GLN A 84 -9.23 3.08 -24.02
N TRP A 85 -10.42 3.58 -23.66
CA TRP A 85 -10.87 4.90 -24.08
C TRP A 85 -10.00 6.04 -23.51
N PHE A 86 -9.51 5.90 -22.29
CA PHE A 86 -8.61 6.90 -21.72
C PHE A 86 -7.27 6.95 -22.44
N LYS A 87 -6.72 5.79 -22.82
CA LYS A 87 -5.48 5.71 -23.61
C LYS A 87 -5.67 6.36 -25.00
N GLU A 88 -6.79 6.12 -25.65
CA GLU A 88 -7.16 6.79 -26.92
C GLU A 88 -7.28 8.30 -26.73
N PHE A 89 -7.97 8.74 -25.67
CA PHE A 89 -8.07 10.16 -25.32
C PHE A 89 -6.70 10.80 -25.09
N ARG A 90 -5.82 10.17 -24.32
CA ARG A 90 -4.45 10.69 -24.09
C ARG A 90 -3.63 10.78 -25.39
N SER A 91 -3.82 9.84 -26.30
CA SER A 91 -3.17 9.84 -27.60
C SER A 91 -3.65 10.98 -28.49
N GLN A 92 -4.97 11.28 -28.45
CA GLN A 92 -5.58 12.37 -29.23
C GLN A 92 -5.33 13.77 -28.63
N TYR A 93 -5.25 13.86 -27.29
CA TYR A 93 -5.11 15.12 -26.55
C TYR A 93 -3.89 15.06 -25.59
N PRO A 94 -2.64 14.98 -26.10
CA PRO A 94 -1.44 14.83 -25.26
C PRO A 94 -1.23 16.00 -24.30
N ASP A 95 -1.68 17.20 -24.68
CA ASP A 95 -1.50 18.44 -23.90
C ASP A 95 -2.65 18.71 -22.91
N ALA A 96 -3.72 17.89 -22.92
CA ALA A 96 -4.82 18.07 -21.97
C ALA A 96 -4.30 18.09 -20.52
N PRO A 97 -4.89 18.91 -19.61
CA PRO A 97 -4.54 18.93 -18.19
C PRO A 97 -4.71 17.56 -17.53
N LEU A 98 -5.74 16.83 -17.92
CA LEU A 98 -6.02 15.48 -17.45
C LEU A 98 -4.95 14.50 -17.95
N LYS A 99 -4.14 13.99 -17.03
CA LYS A 99 -3.02 13.07 -17.30
C LYS A 99 -3.28 11.66 -16.82
N GLU A 100 -4.12 11.48 -15.80
CA GLU A 100 -4.27 10.25 -15.06
C GLU A 100 -5.73 9.85 -14.85
N LEU A 101 -6.00 8.56 -15.01
CA LEU A 101 -7.25 7.93 -14.65
C LEU A 101 -7.09 7.10 -13.37
N HIS A 102 -7.96 7.31 -12.39
CA HIS A 102 -8.00 6.53 -11.18
C HIS A 102 -9.34 5.81 -11.08
N PHE A 103 -9.31 4.49 -10.98
CA PHE A 103 -10.49 3.65 -10.87
C PHE A 103 -10.55 3.03 -9.47
N VAL A 104 -11.62 3.27 -8.74
CA VAL A 104 -11.87 2.73 -7.40
C VAL A 104 -13.03 1.76 -7.48
N SER A 105 -12.79 0.48 -7.27
CA SER A 105 -13.82 -0.55 -7.37
C SER A 105 -13.86 -1.45 -6.14
N PHE A 106 -15.02 -2.04 -5.89
CA PHE A 106 -15.29 -2.92 -4.75
C PHE A 106 -15.66 -4.31 -5.26
N GLU A 107 -15.19 -5.36 -4.57
CA GLU A 107 -15.55 -6.72 -4.89
C GLU A 107 -15.61 -7.58 -3.61
N LYS A 108 -16.78 -8.16 -3.37
CA LYS A 108 -17.01 -9.00 -2.20
C LYS A 108 -16.46 -10.41 -2.39
N PHE A 109 -16.61 -10.94 -3.59
CA PHE A 109 -16.22 -12.29 -4.00
C PHE A 109 -15.32 -12.22 -5.24
N PRO A 110 -14.03 -11.85 -5.10
CA PRO A 110 -13.16 -11.72 -6.25
C PRO A 110 -13.06 -13.05 -7.00
N VAL A 111 -13.09 -12.99 -8.33
CA VAL A 111 -12.82 -14.15 -9.16
C VAL A 111 -11.39 -14.64 -8.97
N THR A 112 -11.13 -15.91 -9.20
CA THR A 112 -9.75 -16.40 -9.20
C THR A 112 -8.98 -15.84 -10.40
N LYS A 113 -7.66 -15.78 -10.31
CA LYS A 113 -6.83 -15.33 -11.46
C LYS A 113 -7.05 -16.19 -12.71
N SER A 114 -7.26 -17.49 -12.54
CA SER A 114 -7.55 -18.41 -13.65
C SER A 114 -8.90 -18.11 -14.31
N ASP A 115 -9.93 -17.83 -13.52
CA ASP A 115 -11.24 -17.46 -14.05
C ASP A 115 -11.23 -16.09 -14.72
N LEU A 116 -10.47 -15.13 -14.15
CA LEU A 116 -10.25 -13.82 -14.75
C LEU A 116 -9.62 -13.94 -16.16
N ILE A 117 -8.55 -14.73 -16.28
CA ILE A 117 -7.87 -14.99 -17.56
C ILE A 117 -8.85 -15.62 -18.56
N LYS A 118 -9.67 -16.58 -18.12
CA LYS A 118 -10.67 -17.23 -18.98
C LYS A 118 -11.75 -16.25 -19.41
N ALA A 119 -12.27 -15.42 -18.52
CA ALA A 119 -13.28 -14.41 -18.84
C ALA A 119 -12.79 -13.38 -19.87
N HIS A 120 -11.54 -12.95 -19.77
CA HIS A 120 -10.95 -11.96 -20.68
C HIS A 120 -10.78 -12.46 -22.11
N GLN A 121 -10.81 -13.77 -22.35
CA GLN A 121 -10.81 -14.34 -23.72
C GLN A 121 -12.02 -13.90 -24.57
N ALA A 122 -13.10 -13.46 -23.91
CA ALA A 122 -14.26 -12.92 -24.58
C ALA A 122 -14.01 -11.59 -25.33
N TRP A 123 -12.93 -10.86 -24.98
CA TRP A 123 -12.63 -9.53 -25.53
C TRP A 123 -11.18 -9.43 -26.05
N PRO A 124 -10.89 -10.02 -27.22
CA PRO A 124 -9.53 -9.99 -27.80
C PRO A 124 -9.01 -8.55 -28.01
N GLU A 125 -9.88 -7.58 -28.27
CA GLU A 125 -9.53 -6.18 -28.46
C GLU A 125 -9.00 -5.49 -27.20
N LEU A 126 -9.27 -6.05 -26.01
CA LEU A 126 -8.78 -5.59 -24.73
C LEU A 126 -7.57 -6.39 -24.20
N ALA A 127 -7.07 -7.37 -24.96
CA ALA A 127 -6.07 -8.33 -24.51
C ALA A 127 -4.83 -7.67 -23.90
N GLN A 128 -4.29 -6.60 -24.52
CA GLN A 128 -3.11 -5.90 -24.03
C GLN A 128 -3.29 -5.23 -22.64
N PHE A 129 -4.52 -4.82 -22.31
CA PHE A 129 -4.87 -4.27 -21.01
C PHE A 129 -5.14 -5.37 -19.99
N ALA A 130 -5.85 -6.40 -20.46
CA ALA A 130 -6.19 -7.57 -19.66
C ALA A 130 -4.93 -8.31 -19.17
N GLU A 131 -3.91 -8.47 -19.99
CA GLU A 131 -2.64 -9.09 -19.63
C GLU A 131 -1.95 -8.33 -18.48
N GLN A 132 -1.91 -7.01 -18.54
CA GLN A 132 -1.33 -6.19 -17.45
C GLN A 132 -2.15 -6.31 -16.16
N LEU A 133 -3.48 -6.32 -16.23
CA LEU A 133 -4.34 -6.55 -15.06
C LEU A 133 -4.10 -7.95 -14.47
N GLN A 134 -4.04 -8.98 -15.33
CA GLN A 134 -3.80 -10.37 -14.89
C GLN A 134 -2.42 -10.53 -14.25
N GLU A 135 -1.37 -9.87 -14.76
CA GLU A 135 -0.02 -9.92 -14.19
C GLU A 135 -0.05 -9.49 -12.72
N HIS A 136 -0.78 -8.42 -12.42
CA HIS A 136 -0.78 -7.77 -11.11
C HIS A 136 -2.03 -8.04 -10.26
N TYR A 137 -2.94 -8.91 -10.72
CA TYR A 137 -4.17 -9.23 -9.99
C TYR A 137 -3.85 -9.79 -8.60
N PRO A 138 -4.33 -9.18 -7.51
CA PRO A 138 -3.89 -9.50 -6.16
C PRO A 138 -4.51 -10.80 -5.64
N ALA A 139 -3.82 -11.43 -4.68
CA ALA A 139 -4.39 -12.50 -3.87
C ALA A 139 -5.60 -11.98 -3.06
N ALA A 140 -6.53 -12.89 -2.73
CA ALA A 140 -7.77 -12.57 -2.03
C ALA A 140 -7.55 -12.21 -0.54
N VAL A 141 -6.96 -11.03 -0.32
CA VAL A 141 -6.72 -10.43 0.99
C VAL A 141 -7.68 -9.25 1.16
N PRO A 142 -8.33 -9.06 2.33
CA PRO A 142 -9.24 -7.93 2.55
C PRO A 142 -8.56 -6.57 2.36
N ASP A 143 -9.38 -5.54 2.18
CA ASP A 143 -9.03 -4.13 2.02
C ASP A 143 -8.53 -3.74 0.61
N CYS A 144 -7.85 -2.61 0.50
CA CYS A 144 -7.47 -1.99 -0.77
C CYS A 144 -6.18 -2.59 -1.35
N HIS A 145 -6.24 -2.97 -2.61
CA HIS A 145 -5.11 -3.35 -3.43
C HIS A 145 -4.92 -2.32 -4.55
N ARG A 146 -3.87 -1.52 -4.46
CA ARG A 146 -3.52 -0.57 -5.51
C ARG A 146 -2.71 -1.24 -6.60
N LEU A 147 -3.13 -1.04 -7.85
CA LEU A 147 -2.36 -1.37 -9.05
C LEU A 147 -2.00 -0.06 -9.75
N VAL A 148 -0.71 0.13 -10.03
CA VAL A 148 -0.20 1.27 -10.79
C VAL A 148 0.25 0.76 -12.16
N LEU A 149 -0.44 1.19 -13.20
CA LEU A 149 -0.30 0.66 -14.56
C LEU A 149 0.08 1.80 -15.51
N GLU A 150 0.66 1.48 -16.68
CA GLU A 150 1.09 2.46 -17.69
C GLU A 150 1.89 3.63 -17.07
N ASP A 151 2.89 3.31 -16.24
CA ASP A 151 3.74 4.28 -15.54
C ASP A 151 2.98 5.32 -14.68
N GLY A 152 1.80 4.93 -14.18
CA GLY A 152 0.94 5.76 -13.33
C GLY A 152 -0.13 6.54 -14.08
N MET A 153 -0.20 6.44 -15.41
CA MET A 153 -1.34 6.99 -16.17
C MET A 153 -2.66 6.35 -15.75
N ILE A 154 -2.63 5.07 -15.39
CA ILE A 154 -3.78 4.31 -14.90
C ILE A 154 -3.49 3.82 -13.48
N THR A 155 -4.40 4.12 -12.56
CA THR A 155 -4.39 3.58 -11.19
C THR A 155 -5.70 2.84 -10.93
N LEU A 156 -5.62 1.62 -10.41
CA LEU A 156 -6.77 0.86 -9.91
C LEU A 156 -6.61 0.65 -8.40
N ASP A 157 -7.60 1.08 -7.63
CA ASP A 157 -7.79 0.72 -6.23
C ASP A 157 -8.90 -0.31 -6.13
N LEU A 158 -8.54 -1.57 -5.95
CA LEU A 158 -9.46 -2.69 -5.87
C LEU A 158 -9.67 -3.08 -4.41
N TRP A 159 -10.88 -2.80 -3.90
CA TRP A 159 -11.25 -3.07 -2.52
C TRP A 159 -11.93 -4.44 -2.40
N PHE A 160 -11.27 -5.37 -1.73
CA PHE A 160 -11.84 -6.68 -1.44
C PHE A 160 -12.58 -6.69 -0.11
N GLY A 161 -13.87 -6.98 -0.16
CA GLY A 161 -14.77 -7.03 0.98
C GLY A 161 -16.16 -6.52 0.66
N ASP A 162 -17.06 -6.60 1.63
CA ASP A 162 -18.42 -6.07 1.47
C ASP A 162 -18.36 -4.54 1.33
N ILE A 163 -18.99 -4.01 0.29
CA ILE A 163 -18.96 -2.58 -0.03
C ILE A 163 -19.49 -1.70 1.10
N LYS A 164 -20.44 -2.20 1.91
CA LYS A 164 -20.98 -1.49 3.07
C LYS A 164 -19.92 -1.24 4.15
N ASP A 165 -18.91 -2.12 4.23
CA ASP A 165 -17.83 -2.06 5.21
C ASP A 165 -16.59 -1.36 4.63
N CYS A 166 -16.31 -1.54 3.32
CA CYS A 166 -15.15 -0.97 2.64
C CYS A 166 -15.33 0.52 2.30
N MET A 167 -16.48 0.90 1.73
CA MET A 167 -16.70 2.26 1.24
C MET A 167 -16.56 3.33 2.35
N PRO A 168 -17.08 3.15 3.58
CA PRO A 168 -16.88 4.09 4.68
C PRO A 168 -15.42 4.19 5.17
N GLN A 169 -14.55 3.23 4.78
CA GLN A 169 -13.13 3.22 5.15
C GLN A 169 -12.26 4.04 4.19
N ILE A 170 -12.80 4.52 3.08
CA ILE A 170 -12.05 5.41 2.18
C ILE A 170 -11.91 6.77 2.86
N TRP A 171 -10.66 7.20 3.09
CA TRP A 171 -10.39 8.53 3.63
C TRP A 171 -10.80 9.60 2.62
N MET A 172 -11.50 10.61 3.09
CA MET A 172 -11.87 11.78 2.29
C MET A 172 -11.89 13.05 3.12
N ASP A 173 -11.63 14.15 2.45
CA ASP A 173 -11.88 15.50 2.93
C ASP A 173 -13.32 15.96 2.61
N ASP A 174 -13.58 17.23 2.79
CA ASP A 174 -14.87 17.84 2.47
C ASP A 174 -15.13 18.07 0.98
N LYS A 175 -14.15 17.85 0.08
CA LYS A 175 -14.27 18.06 -1.38
C LYS A 175 -14.83 16.86 -2.12
N GLY A 176 -14.68 15.65 -1.59
CA GLY A 176 -14.98 14.39 -2.24
C GLY A 176 -13.90 13.93 -3.22
N LEU A 177 -14.04 12.72 -3.70
CA LEU A 177 -13.02 12.04 -4.49
C LEU A 177 -13.51 11.64 -5.89
N ILE A 178 -14.76 11.20 -6.02
CA ILE A 178 -15.29 10.53 -7.22
C ILE A 178 -15.89 11.53 -8.19
N ASP A 179 -15.48 11.47 -9.46
CA ASP A 179 -15.98 12.29 -10.56
C ASP A 179 -17.14 11.63 -11.33
N ALA A 180 -17.14 10.29 -11.38
CA ALA A 180 -18.19 9.50 -12.04
C ALA A 180 -18.42 8.17 -11.32
N TRP A 181 -19.68 7.79 -11.12
CA TRP A 181 -20.05 6.48 -10.57
C TRP A 181 -20.55 5.53 -11.66
N PHE A 182 -19.96 4.35 -11.71
CA PHE A 182 -20.47 3.18 -12.41
C PHE A 182 -21.19 2.32 -11.37
N LEU A 183 -22.50 2.50 -11.23
CA LEU A 183 -23.31 1.73 -10.29
C LEU A 183 -23.66 0.39 -10.93
N ASP A 184 -22.74 -0.55 -10.79
CA ASP A 184 -22.76 -1.89 -11.36
C ASP A 184 -22.84 -2.96 -10.27
N GLY A 185 -23.12 -4.20 -10.68
CA GLY A 185 -23.27 -5.39 -9.85
C GLY A 185 -24.42 -6.25 -10.34
N PHE A 186 -24.65 -7.39 -9.68
CA PHE A 186 -25.78 -8.26 -10.01
C PHE A 186 -27.13 -7.53 -9.86
N ALA A 187 -28.11 -7.92 -10.67
CA ALA A 187 -29.41 -7.28 -10.73
C ALA A 187 -30.03 -7.04 -9.34
N PRO A 188 -30.75 -5.91 -9.10
CA PRO A 188 -31.34 -5.62 -7.78
C PRO A 188 -32.25 -6.71 -7.22
N SER A 189 -32.86 -7.52 -8.07
CA SER A 189 -33.68 -8.69 -7.68
C SER A 189 -32.85 -9.90 -7.25
N LYS A 190 -31.58 -9.98 -7.69
CA LYS A 190 -30.64 -11.07 -7.40
C LYS A 190 -29.71 -10.75 -6.22
N ASN A 191 -29.39 -9.47 -6.02
CA ASN A 191 -28.53 -8.99 -4.94
C ASN A 191 -29.17 -7.78 -4.19
N PRO A 192 -30.34 -7.96 -3.54
CA PRO A 192 -31.05 -6.84 -2.91
C PRO A 192 -30.29 -6.21 -1.73
N GLU A 193 -29.36 -6.95 -1.11
CA GLU A 193 -28.56 -6.45 0.03
C GLU A 193 -27.61 -5.34 -0.37
N MET A 194 -27.13 -5.32 -1.59
CA MET A 194 -26.24 -4.26 -2.11
C MET A 194 -27.04 -2.97 -2.43
N TRP A 195 -28.24 -3.09 -3.05
CA TRP A 195 -29.01 -1.97 -3.57
C TRP A 195 -29.88 -1.30 -2.49
N ASN A 196 -29.28 -0.53 -1.61
CA ASN A 196 -29.95 0.08 -0.47
C ASN A 196 -29.58 1.54 -0.25
N GLN A 197 -30.32 2.25 0.61
CA GLN A 197 -30.11 3.67 0.87
C GLN A 197 -28.73 3.98 1.46
N THR A 198 -28.16 3.08 2.26
CA THR A 198 -26.81 3.24 2.83
C THR A 198 -25.75 3.30 1.73
N LEU A 199 -25.83 2.40 0.73
CA LEU A 199 -24.95 2.46 -0.44
C LEU A 199 -25.06 3.82 -1.16
N PHE A 200 -26.28 4.25 -1.48
CA PHE A 200 -26.49 5.50 -2.24
C PHE A 200 -25.98 6.72 -1.47
N ASN A 201 -26.20 6.77 -0.16
CA ASN A 201 -25.67 7.84 0.70
C ASN A 201 -24.13 7.83 0.74
N ASN A 202 -23.51 6.66 0.83
CA ASN A 202 -22.04 6.54 0.82
C ASN A 202 -21.46 6.96 -0.55
N MET A 203 -22.11 6.59 -1.66
CA MET A 203 -21.74 7.07 -3.00
C MET A 203 -21.80 8.59 -3.10
N ALA A 204 -22.90 9.21 -2.63
CA ALA A 204 -23.03 10.66 -2.60
C ALA A 204 -21.98 11.33 -1.70
N SER A 205 -21.62 10.69 -0.58
CA SER A 205 -20.59 11.18 0.34
C SER A 205 -19.22 11.26 -0.32
N LEU A 206 -18.82 10.23 -1.06
CA LEU A 206 -17.52 10.18 -1.76
C LEU A 206 -17.49 11.03 -3.04
N ALA A 207 -18.64 11.40 -3.56
CA ALA A 207 -18.77 12.12 -4.83
C ALA A 207 -18.29 13.58 -4.73
N LYS A 208 -17.58 14.05 -5.74
CA LYS A 208 -17.32 15.48 -5.95
C LYS A 208 -18.59 16.21 -6.40
N LYS A 209 -18.61 17.52 -6.29
CA LYS A 209 -19.67 18.34 -6.87
C LYS A 209 -19.76 18.04 -8.37
N SER A 210 -20.99 17.89 -8.88
CA SER A 210 -21.29 17.55 -10.28
C SER A 210 -20.80 16.14 -10.72
N CYS A 211 -20.55 15.24 -9.76
CA CYS A 211 -20.29 13.84 -10.05
C CYS A 211 -21.46 13.22 -10.80
N THR A 212 -21.19 12.49 -11.87
CA THR A 212 -22.21 11.76 -12.63
C THR A 212 -22.39 10.34 -12.11
N CYS A 213 -23.55 9.73 -12.38
CA CYS A 213 -23.85 8.35 -12.03
C CYS A 213 -24.69 7.70 -13.12
N ALA A 214 -24.37 6.48 -13.50
CA ALA A 214 -25.16 5.68 -14.43
C ALA A 214 -25.25 4.22 -13.97
N THR A 215 -26.38 3.58 -14.31
CA THR A 215 -26.61 2.15 -14.04
C THR A 215 -27.55 1.54 -15.08
N PHE A 216 -27.36 0.26 -15.34
CA PHE A 216 -28.14 -0.51 -16.30
C PHE A 216 -29.61 -0.72 -15.91
N THR A 217 -29.98 -0.50 -14.66
CA THR A 217 -31.34 -0.74 -14.14
C THR A 217 -32.21 0.52 -14.18
N ALA A 218 -33.50 0.35 -14.35
CA ALA A 218 -34.51 1.41 -14.19
C ALA A 218 -35.42 1.19 -12.97
N ALA A 219 -35.01 0.33 -12.03
CA ALA A 219 -35.79 -0.02 -10.85
C ALA A 219 -36.19 1.24 -10.05
N GLY A 220 -37.50 1.39 -9.79
CA GLY A 220 -38.04 2.60 -9.18
C GLY A 220 -37.48 2.92 -7.81
N PHE A 221 -37.15 1.92 -6.99
CA PHE A 221 -36.58 2.13 -5.66
C PHE A 221 -35.13 2.60 -5.76
N VAL A 222 -34.34 2.09 -6.71
CA VAL A 222 -32.97 2.56 -6.98
C VAL A 222 -32.97 4.02 -7.37
N ARG A 223 -33.84 4.40 -8.34
CA ARG A 223 -33.97 5.79 -8.77
C ARG A 223 -34.35 6.72 -7.61
N ARG A 224 -35.37 6.35 -6.82
CA ARG A 224 -35.79 7.15 -5.65
C ARG A 224 -34.71 7.26 -4.60
N GLY A 225 -34.01 6.17 -4.29
CA GLY A 225 -32.94 6.18 -3.31
C GLY A 225 -31.74 7.04 -3.71
N LEU A 226 -31.36 7.05 -4.99
CA LEU A 226 -30.33 7.95 -5.50
C LEU A 226 -30.78 9.42 -5.46
N ILE A 227 -32.06 9.71 -5.75
CA ILE A 227 -32.60 11.05 -5.62
C ILE A 227 -32.57 11.51 -4.15
N GLU A 228 -32.96 10.66 -3.22
CA GLU A 228 -32.89 10.93 -1.78
C GLU A 228 -31.45 11.18 -1.31
N ALA A 229 -30.46 10.51 -1.93
CA ALA A 229 -29.04 10.72 -1.67
C ALA A 229 -28.47 12.03 -2.28
N GLY A 230 -29.23 12.74 -3.13
CA GLY A 230 -28.83 14.04 -3.71
C GLY A 230 -28.53 14.03 -5.21
N PHE A 231 -28.73 12.90 -5.91
CA PHE A 231 -28.56 12.84 -7.37
C PHE A 231 -29.86 13.24 -8.13
N ASP A 232 -29.75 14.06 -9.16
CA ASP A 232 -30.86 14.29 -10.13
C ASP A 232 -30.87 13.15 -11.16
N MET A 233 -31.61 12.07 -10.86
CA MET A 233 -31.67 10.85 -11.67
C MET A 233 -32.80 10.86 -12.67
N LYS A 234 -32.48 10.68 -13.96
CA LYS A 234 -33.42 10.62 -15.08
C LYS A 234 -33.43 9.22 -15.71
N LYS A 235 -34.60 8.87 -16.25
CA LYS A 235 -34.72 7.71 -17.14
C LYS A 235 -34.17 8.10 -18.51
N VAL A 236 -33.30 7.22 -19.03
CA VAL A 236 -32.74 7.31 -20.37
C VAL A 236 -32.98 6.01 -21.11
N LYS A 237 -32.77 5.96 -22.43
CA LYS A 237 -32.92 4.74 -23.22
C LYS A 237 -31.99 3.65 -22.72
N GLY A 238 -32.49 2.44 -22.54
CA GLY A 238 -31.69 1.28 -22.18
C GLY A 238 -30.88 0.73 -23.36
N PHE A 239 -29.90 -0.12 -23.07
CA PHE A 239 -29.10 -0.81 -24.09
C PHE A 239 -29.86 -2.01 -24.68
N GLY A 240 -29.66 -2.28 -25.97
CA GLY A 240 -30.25 -3.43 -26.65
C GLY A 240 -31.78 -3.47 -26.54
N HIS A 241 -32.30 -4.52 -25.95
CA HIS A 241 -33.73 -4.73 -25.76
C HIS A 241 -34.30 -4.06 -24.49
N LYS A 242 -33.43 -3.53 -23.60
CA LYS A 242 -33.86 -2.84 -22.39
C LYS A 242 -34.50 -1.50 -22.74
N ARG A 243 -35.75 -1.29 -22.32
CA ARG A 243 -36.51 -0.07 -22.62
C ARG A 243 -35.88 1.16 -21.99
N GLU A 244 -35.50 1.08 -20.73
CA GLU A 244 -35.04 2.19 -19.92
C GLU A 244 -33.89 1.77 -18.98
N MET A 245 -33.03 2.72 -18.68
CA MET A 245 -32.04 2.71 -17.62
C MET A 245 -32.06 4.08 -16.93
N ILE A 246 -31.23 4.31 -15.90
CA ILE A 246 -31.15 5.62 -15.26
C ILE A 246 -29.72 6.14 -15.24
N ALA A 247 -29.62 7.46 -15.44
CA ALA A 247 -28.39 8.23 -15.29
C ALA A 247 -28.70 9.60 -14.68
N GLY A 248 -27.71 10.23 -14.06
CA GLY A 248 -27.90 11.52 -13.43
C GLY A 248 -26.63 12.14 -12.88
N THR A 249 -26.80 13.25 -12.16
CA THR A 249 -25.69 14.05 -11.64
C THR A 249 -25.98 14.45 -10.20
N LEU A 250 -24.96 14.46 -9.34
CA LEU A 250 -25.07 14.93 -7.96
C LEU A 250 -25.28 16.45 -7.97
N THR A 251 -26.39 16.92 -7.41
CA THR A 251 -26.75 18.35 -7.35
C THR A 251 -26.44 18.96 -6.01
N GLU A 252 -26.66 18.22 -4.93
CA GLU A 252 -26.40 18.67 -3.56
C GLU A 252 -25.43 17.73 -2.86
N ARG A 253 -24.44 18.31 -2.20
CA ARG A 253 -23.45 17.58 -1.44
C ARG A 253 -23.60 17.91 0.04
N THR A 254 -23.80 16.90 0.87
CA THR A 254 -23.99 17.01 2.33
C THR A 254 -22.85 16.37 3.12
N THR A 255 -21.64 16.37 2.59
CA THR A 255 -20.57 15.55 3.13
C THR A 255 -19.90 16.16 4.35
N LYS A 256 -19.61 15.31 5.31
CA LYS A 256 -18.66 15.57 6.41
C LYS A 256 -17.47 14.63 6.24
N ALA A 257 -16.28 15.10 6.63
CA ALA A 257 -15.11 14.26 6.79
C ALA A 257 -15.45 13.01 7.63
N ASN A 258 -14.94 11.86 7.23
CA ASN A 258 -15.25 10.55 7.84
C ASN A 258 -14.13 10.04 8.77
N HIS A 259 -13.36 10.95 9.33
CA HIS A 259 -12.26 10.64 10.24
C HIS A 259 -12.40 11.34 11.59
N GLU A 260 -11.75 10.81 12.59
CA GLU A 260 -11.66 11.44 13.91
C GLU A 260 -10.73 12.65 13.84
N VAL A 261 -11.12 13.76 14.47
CA VAL A 261 -10.37 15.03 14.45
C VAL A 261 -8.91 14.91 14.89
N TRP A 262 -8.61 14.00 15.82
CA TRP A 262 -7.22 13.73 16.26
C TRP A 262 -6.40 12.87 15.31
N TYR A 263 -6.98 12.41 14.22
CA TYR A 263 -6.33 11.71 13.10
C TYR A 263 -6.55 12.43 11.77
N ALA A 264 -6.98 13.69 11.83
CA ALA A 264 -7.14 14.51 10.64
C ALA A 264 -5.82 14.61 9.87
N ARG A 265 -5.93 14.62 8.55
CA ARG A 265 -4.81 14.75 7.62
C ARG A 265 -5.05 15.99 6.77
N SER A 266 -4.14 16.94 6.85
CA SER A 266 -4.23 18.12 6.00
C SER A 266 -3.53 17.90 4.66
N THR A 267 -4.13 18.47 3.62
CA THR A 267 -3.55 18.58 2.29
C THR A 267 -3.37 20.05 1.96
N LYS A 268 -2.20 20.43 1.46
CA LYS A 268 -1.99 21.78 0.94
C LYS A 268 -2.36 21.77 -0.55
N GLU A 269 -3.13 22.75 -0.99
CA GLU A 269 -3.51 22.83 -2.40
C GLU A 269 -2.33 23.17 -3.30
N ASN A 270 -2.35 22.63 -4.52
CA ASN A 270 -1.43 22.97 -5.60
C ASN A 270 0.06 22.75 -5.26
N ILE A 271 0.39 21.68 -4.52
CA ILE A 271 1.78 21.30 -4.31
C ILE A 271 2.38 20.79 -5.63
N THR A 272 3.41 21.47 -6.10
CA THR A 272 4.16 21.11 -7.32
C THR A 272 5.64 20.89 -7.03
N ASP A 273 6.12 21.17 -5.82
CA ASP A 273 7.52 21.08 -5.41
C ASP A 273 7.62 20.51 -3.99
N VAL A 274 8.35 19.40 -3.83
CA VAL A 274 8.51 18.66 -2.58
C VAL A 274 9.99 18.37 -2.32
N ALA A 275 10.45 18.69 -1.11
CA ALA A 275 11.73 18.21 -0.61
C ALA A 275 11.58 16.92 0.16
N ILE A 276 12.51 15.98 0.03
CA ILE A 276 12.60 14.77 0.83
C ILE A 276 13.95 14.73 1.53
N ILE A 277 13.95 14.62 2.85
CA ILE A 277 15.17 14.55 3.66
C ILE A 277 15.49 13.10 3.98
N GLY A 278 16.60 12.60 3.44
CA GLY A 278 17.08 11.23 3.60
C GLY A 278 17.36 10.56 2.25
N GLY A 279 18.42 9.75 2.17
CA GLY A 279 18.86 9.05 0.95
C GLY A 279 18.54 7.55 0.96
N GLY A 280 17.51 7.11 1.68
CA GLY A 280 17.15 5.68 1.84
C GLY A 280 16.06 5.21 0.87
N VAL A 281 15.68 3.92 1.01
CA VAL A 281 14.63 3.29 0.19
C VAL A 281 13.27 3.97 0.32
N ALA A 282 12.95 4.51 1.49
CA ALA A 282 11.73 5.30 1.72
C ALA A 282 11.67 6.51 0.80
N SER A 283 12.76 7.28 0.76
CA SER A 283 12.90 8.46 -0.10
C SER A 283 12.88 8.11 -1.58
N ALA A 284 13.54 7.02 -1.97
CA ALA A 284 13.56 6.57 -3.36
C ALA A 284 12.16 6.14 -3.85
N ALA A 285 11.42 5.38 -3.04
CA ALA A 285 10.05 5.00 -3.35
C ALA A 285 9.13 6.23 -3.45
N LEU A 286 9.23 7.16 -2.49
CA LEU A 286 8.41 8.37 -2.48
C LEU A 286 8.75 9.30 -3.65
N ALA A 287 10.03 9.50 -3.96
CA ALA A 287 10.46 10.28 -5.11
C ALA A 287 9.91 9.70 -6.42
N THR A 288 10.03 8.38 -6.62
CA THR A 288 9.45 7.69 -7.79
C THR A 288 7.95 7.95 -7.91
N THR A 289 7.23 7.87 -6.80
CA THR A 289 5.78 8.04 -6.73
C THR A 289 5.35 9.48 -7.02
N LEU A 290 6.06 10.49 -6.50
CA LEU A 290 5.77 11.91 -6.71
C LEU A 290 6.14 12.36 -8.12
N ILE A 291 7.29 11.92 -8.66
CA ILE A 291 7.72 12.23 -10.03
C ILE A 291 6.71 11.71 -11.06
N ARG A 292 6.17 10.50 -10.86
CA ARG A 292 5.06 9.98 -11.71
C ARG A 292 3.85 10.91 -11.75
N ARG A 293 3.58 11.63 -10.64
CA ARG A 293 2.49 12.60 -10.52
C ARG A 293 2.83 13.99 -11.04
N GLY A 294 4.00 14.16 -11.66
CA GLY A 294 4.46 15.44 -12.21
C GLY A 294 4.94 16.45 -11.16
N VAL A 295 5.23 16.00 -9.94
CA VAL A 295 5.75 16.85 -8.86
C VAL A 295 7.25 16.98 -9.00
N LYS A 296 7.79 18.20 -8.86
CA LYS A 296 9.21 18.43 -8.74
C LYS A 296 9.71 17.94 -7.40
N VAL A 297 10.76 17.12 -7.37
CA VAL A 297 11.29 16.48 -6.17
C VAL A 297 12.78 16.77 -6.02
N SER A 298 13.16 17.28 -4.85
CA SER A 298 14.55 17.42 -4.43
C SER A 298 14.82 16.52 -3.21
N VAL A 299 15.75 15.59 -3.35
CA VAL A 299 16.17 14.70 -2.26
C VAL A 299 17.48 15.19 -1.66
N TYR A 300 17.51 15.36 -0.34
CA TYR A 300 18.69 15.79 0.42
C TYR A 300 19.27 14.63 1.21
N CYS A 301 20.44 14.17 0.83
CA CYS A 301 21.19 13.09 1.48
C CYS A 301 22.42 13.67 2.16
N LYS A 302 22.58 13.42 3.47
CA LYS A 302 23.74 13.91 4.23
C LYS A 302 25.05 13.23 3.81
N ASP A 303 24.94 11.99 3.33
CA ASP A 303 26.11 11.18 2.96
C ASP A 303 26.56 11.48 1.53
N GLU A 304 27.83 11.21 1.21
CA GLU A 304 28.43 11.33 -0.14
C GLU A 304 27.65 10.55 -1.21
N LYS A 305 27.02 9.47 -0.82
CA LYS A 305 26.18 8.60 -1.69
C LYS A 305 24.91 8.18 -0.96
N SER A 306 23.84 8.01 -1.73
CA SER A 306 22.59 7.47 -1.20
C SER A 306 22.77 6.02 -0.66
N ALA A 307 21.80 5.54 0.11
CA ALA A 307 21.76 4.19 0.70
C ALA A 307 22.95 3.87 1.64
N GLN A 308 23.43 4.84 2.39
CA GLN A 308 24.49 4.63 3.39
C GLN A 308 23.95 4.29 4.79
N GLY A 309 22.66 4.53 5.06
CA GLY A 309 21.99 4.17 6.31
C GLY A 309 21.50 2.71 6.35
N ALA A 310 20.30 2.48 6.91
CA ALA A 310 19.67 1.16 7.02
C ALA A 310 19.43 0.47 5.65
N SER A 311 19.34 1.23 4.56
CA SER A 311 19.21 0.71 3.19
C SER A 311 20.52 0.21 2.57
N GLY A 312 21.63 0.17 3.32
CA GLY A 312 22.95 -0.16 2.80
C GLY A 312 23.28 -1.67 2.74
N ASN A 313 22.36 -2.56 3.08
CA ASN A 313 22.59 -4.02 3.10
C ASN A 313 22.82 -4.58 1.69
N LYS A 314 23.53 -5.73 1.62
CA LYS A 314 23.75 -6.48 0.37
C LYS A 314 22.55 -7.37 0.03
N GLN A 315 21.89 -7.99 1.04
CA GLN A 315 20.69 -8.80 0.86
C GLN A 315 19.74 -8.51 2.02
N GLY A 316 18.53 -8.06 1.72
CA GLY A 316 17.46 -7.82 2.66
C GLY A 316 16.27 -8.74 2.35
N ALA A 317 15.73 -9.43 3.36
CA ALA A 317 14.56 -10.28 3.22
C ALA A 317 13.29 -9.42 2.99
N VAL A 318 12.43 -9.87 2.08
CA VAL A 318 11.16 -9.23 1.72
C VAL A 318 10.01 -10.18 2.04
N TYR A 319 9.28 -9.90 3.10
CA TYR A 319 8.10 -10.65 3.53
C TYR A 319 7.25 -9.83 4.51
N PRO A 320 5.96 -10.15 4.69
CA PRO A 320 5.05 -9.36 5.52
C PRO A 320 5.22 -9.61 7.02
N LEU A 321 4.64 -8.75 7.84
CA LEU A 321 4.42 -8.97 9.27
C LEU A 321 2.93 -9.19 9.50
N LEU A 322 2.54 -10.40 9.89
CA LEU A 322 1.15 -10.83 10.01
C LEU A 322 0.82 -11.27 11.45
N ASN A 323 -0.45 -11.16 11.83
CA ASN A 323 -0.99 -11.71 13.07
C ASN A 323 -2.43 -12.23 12.86
N GLU A 324 -2.92 -13.02 13.82
CA GLU A 324 -4.22 -13.67 13.78
C GLU A 324 -5.42 -12.72 13.80
N LYS A 325 -5.26 -11.54 14.36
CA LYS A 325 -6.38 -10.60 14.58
C LYS A 325 -6.75 -9.80 13.35
N PHE A 326 -5.92 -9.88 12.32
CA PHE A 326 -6.06 -9.02 11.13
C PHE A 326 -6.34 -7.55 11.50
N ASN A 327 -5.64 -7.06 12.52
CA ASN A 327 -5.72 -5.68 12.98
C ASN A 327 -4.93 -4.74 12.04
N SER A 328 -4.79 -3.47 12.39
CA SER A 328 -4.10 -2.46 11.57
C SER A 328 -2.71 -2.92 11.09
N LEU A 329 -2.02 -3.80 11.84
CA LEU A 329 -0.71 -4.32 11.44
C LEU A 329 -0.82 -5.25 10.23
N SER A 330 -1.65 -6.32 10.30
CA SER A 330 -1.83 -7.24 9.16
C SER A 330 -2.55 -6.57 8.00
N ARG A 331 -3.53 -5.70 8.26
CA ARG A 331 -4.27 -4.92 7.27
C ARG A 331 -3.38 -3.92 6.51
N PHE A 332 -2.26 -3.53 7.11
CA PHE A 332 -1.25 -2.73 6.42
C PHE A 332 -0.21 -3.61 5.71
N PHE A 333 0.40 -4.59 6.43
CA PHE A 333 1.53 -5.34 5.88
C PHE A 333 1.15 -6.35 4.80
N ALA A 334 -0.06 -6.92 4.79
CA ALA A 334 -0.47 -7.86 3.77
C ALA A 334 -0.62 -7.18 2.38
N PRO A 335 -1.46 -6.15 2.20
CA PRO A 335 -1.51 -5.42 0.93
C PRO A 335 -0.21 -4.66 0.63
N GLY A 336 0.49 -4.17 1.67
CA GLY A 336 1.79 -3.50 1.53
C GLY A 336 2.86 -4.39 0.91
N PHE A 337 2.92 -5.63 1.30
CA PHE A 337 3.84 -6.62 0.74
C PHE A 337 3.48 -7.00 -0.71
N ILE A 338 2.19 -7.20 -1.01
CA ILE A 338 1.71 -7.47 -2.36
C ILE A 338 2.06 -6.29 -3.29
N PHE A 339 1.80 -5.07 -2.84
CA PHE A 339 2.16 -3.86 -3.61
C PHE A 339 3.67 -3.66 -3.74
N ALA A 340 4.45 -3.95 -2.69
CA ALA A 340 5.90 -3.86 -2.75
C ALA A 340 6.49 -4.79 -3.80
N ARG A 341 5.94 -6.01 -3.95
CA ARG A 341 6.33 -6.93 -5.00
C ARG A 341 6.07 -6.34 -6.39
N GLN A 342 4.88 -5.78 -6.65
CA GLN A 342 4.56 -5.10 -7.91
C GLN A 342 5.53 -3.94 -8.19
N PHE A 343 5.77 -3.08 -7.18
CA PHE A 343 6.66 -1.92 -7.31
C PHE A 343 8.09 -2.35 -7.66
N ILE A 344 8.61 -3.39 -7.00
CA ILE A 344 9.97 -3.88 -7.20
C ILE A 344 10.09 -4.56 -8.58
N ASP A 345 9.09 -5.35 -8.99
CA ASP A 345 9.08 -6.00 -10.31
C ASP A 345 9.00 -4.95 -11.43
N GLN A 346 8.25 -3.87 -11.25
CA GLN A 346 8.25 -2.73 -12.19
C GLN A 346 9.60 -2.02 -12.22
N ALA A 347 10.21 -1.77 -11.05
CA ALA A 347 11.54 -1.17 -10.97
C ALA A 347 12.60 -2.02 -11.69
N ALA A 348 12.54 -3.34 -11.59
CA ALA A 348 13.47 -4.27 -12.24
C ALA A 348 13.44 -4.22 -13.78
N LYS A 349 12.40 -3.63 -14.38
CA LYS A 349 12.34 -3.39 -15.84
C LYS A 349 13.29 -2.27 -16.29
N HIS A 350 13.73 -1.39 -15.37
CA HIS A 350 14.52 -0.19 -15.68
C HIS A 350 15.78 -0.03 -14.81
N VAL A 351 15.86 -0.77 -13.71
CA VAL A 351 16.93 -0.69 -12.71
C VAL A 351 17.54 -2.07 -12.50
N GLU A 352 18.86 -2.17 -12.60
CA GLU A 352 19.56 -3.42 -12.28
C GLU A 352 19.90 -3.48 -10.79
N PHE A 353 19.48 -4.56 -10.12
CA PHE A 353 19.81 -4.87 -8.74
C PHE A 353 19.72 -6.38 -8.50
N ASP A 354 20.56 -6.88 -7.60
CA ASP A 354 20.55 -8.29 -7.23
C ASP A 354 19.31 -8.60 -6.41
N HIS A 355 18.55 -9.61 -6.82
CA HIS A 355 17.36 -10.09 -6.13
C HIS A 355 17.03 -11.52 -6.54
N ASP A 356 16.29 -12.20 -5.68
CA ASP A 356 15.73 -13.52 -5.99
C ASP A 356 14.41 -13.71 -5.21
N TRP A 357 13.35 -13.99 -5.96
CA TRP A 357 12.03 -14.30 -5.41
C TRP A 357 11.89 -15.78 -5.06
N CYS A 358 12.81 -16.26 -4.26
CA CYS A 358 12.97 -17.65 -3.83
C CYS A 358 12.01 -18.07 -2.70
N GLY A 359 11.14 -17.20 -2.27
CA GLY A 359 10.32 -17.39 -1.07
C GLY A 359 11.07 -17.10 0.23
N VAL A 360 10.30 -17.01 1.32
CA VAL A 360 10.82 -16.87 2.68
C VAL A 360 10.21 -17.95 3.54
N THR A 361 11.06 -18.75 4.21
CA THR A 361 10.66 -19.83 5.12
C THR A 361 11.01 -19.45 6.56
N GLN A 362 9.98 -19.33 7.40
CA GLN A 362 10.14 -18.98 8.81
C GLN A 362 9.95 -20.20 9.70
N LEU A 363 10.96 -20.56 10.47
CA LEU A 363 11.01 -21.78 11.26
C LEU A 363 10.24 -21.67 12.58
N LYS A 364 9.63 -22.78 12.99
CA LYS A 364 9.09 -22.99 14.35
C LYS A 364 10.21 -23.58 15.22
N TRP A 365 11.26 -22.79 15.47
CA TRP A 365 12.53 -23.25 16.05
C TRP A 365 12.47 -23.47 17.57
N ASP A 366 11.47 -22.91 18.25
CA ASP A 366 11.18 -23.17 19.66
C ASP A 366 9.65 -23.14 19.91
N GLU A 367 9.23 -23.50 21.10
CA GLU A 367 7.81 -23.52 21.47
C GLU A 367 7.15 -22.13 21.33
N LYS A 368 7.87 -21.04 21.65
CA LYS A 368 7.37 -19.68 21.56
C LYS A 368 7.14 -19.27 20.11
N SER A 369 8.09 -19.55 19.22
CA SER A 369 7.99 -19.28 17.80
C SER A 369 6.91 -20.13 17.15
N ALA A 370 6.81 -21.42 17.50
CA ALA A 370 5.74 -22.31 17.04
C ALA A 370 4.36 -21.79 17.42
N ASN A 371 4.15 -21.45 18.70
CA ASN A 371 2.88 -20.90 19.17
C ASN A 371 2.52 -19.58 18.46
N LYS A 372 3.50 -18.68 18.25
CA LYS A 372 3.30 -17.42 17.53
C LYS A 372 2.89 -17.64 16.09
N LEU A 373 3.57 -18.55 15.38
CA LEU A 373 3.31 -18.82 13.96
C LEU A 373 2.01 -19.60 13.76
N ASN A 374 1.70 -20.58 14.62
CA ASN A 374 0.43 -21.28 14.59
C ASN A 374 -0.74 -20.33 14.82
N LYS A 375 -0.61 -19.44 15.79
CA LYS A 375 -1.62 -18.42 16.07
C LYS A 375 -1.79 -17.44 14.89
N MET A 376 -0.70 -17.04 14.22
CA MET A 376 -0.76 -16.20 13.03
C MET A 376 -1.57 -16.88 11.90
N LEU A 377 -1.43 -18.20 11.71
CA LEU A 377 -2.16 -18.98 10.70
C LEU A 377 -3.68 -19.02 10.97
N GLU A 378 -4.14 -18.82 12.22
CA GLU A 378 -5.56 -18.67 12.54
C GLU A 378 -6.21 -17.45 11.85
N GLY A 379 -5.39 -16.52 11.34
CA GLY A 379 -5.86 -15.37 10.54
C GLY A 379 -6.41 -15.75 9.16
N ASN A 380 -6.33 -17.01 8.74
CA ASN A 380 -6.86 -17.54 7.48
C ASN A 380 -6.44 -16.77 6.23
N PHE A 381 -5.16 -16.44 6.15
CA PHE A 381 -4.59 -15.83 4.96
C PHE A 381 -4.59 -16.80 3.77
N PRO A 382 -4.73 -16.31 2.52
CA PRO A 382 -4.64 -17.18 1.35
C PRO A 382 -3.25 -17.83 1.22
N ASN A 383 -3.22 -19.04 0.67
CA ASN A 383 -1.97 -19.81 0.51
C ASN A 383 -0.93 -19.10 -0.38
N GLU A 384 -1.39 -18.25 -1.28
CA GLU A 384 -0.53 -17.39 -2.11
C GLU A 384 0.25 -16.36 -1.28
N LEU A 385 -0.27 -15.99 -0.10
CA LEU A 385 0.41 -15.08 0.81
C LEU A 385 1.29 -15.82 1.83
N VAL A 386 0.73 -16.85 2.48
CA VAL A 386 1.44 -17.65 3.49
C VAL A 386 0.85 -19.05 3.62
N SER A 387 1.72 -20.07 3.69
CA SER A 387 1.35 -21.47 3.86
C SER A 387 2.08 -22.10 5.03
N SER A 388 1.46 -23.10 5.68
CA SER A 388 2.10 -23.94 6.71
C SER A 388 2.75 -25.14 6.04
N PHE A 389 3.98 -25.48 6.44
CA PHE A 389 4.71 -26.64 5.97
C PHE A 389 5.06 -27.58 7.12
N ASP A 390 4.87 -28.88 6.87
CA ASP A 390 5.40 -29.95 7.71
C ASP A 390 6.94 -30.07 7.55
N ILE A 391 7.54 -31.01 8.25
CA ILE A 391 8.99 -31.23 8.26
C ILE A 391 9.51 -31.56 6.86
N ASP A 392 8.85 -32.49 6.15
CA ASP A 392 9.32 -32.96 4.84
C ASP A 392 9.24 -31.82 3.80
N LYS A 393 8.15 -31.09 3.80
CA LYS A 393 7.96 -29.95 2.91
C LYS A 393 8.93 -28.82 3.24
N THR A 394 9.21 -28.58 4.53
CA THR A 394 10.21 -27.59 4.97
C THR A 394 11.59 -27.96 4.44
N ASN A 395 12.04 -29.22 4.63
CA ASN A 395 13.34 -29.68 4.13
C ASN A 395 13.44 -29.55 2.61
N GLN A 396 12.39 -29.94 1.88
CA GLN A 396 12.32 -29.83 0.42
C GLN A 396 12.46 -28.38 -0.06
N MET A 397 11.72 -27.47 0.57
CA MET A 397 11.68 -26.05 0.17
C MET A 397 12.96 -25.31 0.54
N VAL A 398 13.50 -25.57 1.71
CA VAL A 398 14.76 -24.94 2.16
C VAL A 398 15.95 -25.51 1.40
N GLY A 399 15.91 -26.78 0.99
CA GLY A 399 17.00 -27.49 0.31
C GLY A 399 18.10 -27.99 1.24
N LEU A 400 17.92 -27.82 2.54
CA LEU A 400 18.82 -28.30 3.61
C LEU A 400 17.99 -29.04 4.66
N PRO A 401 18.58 -30.01 5.39
CA PRO A 401 17.90 -30.65 6.50
C PRO A 401 17.67 -29.64 7.62
N ILE A 402 16.40 -29.40 7.93
CA ILE A 402 15.93 -28.48 8.99
C ILE A 402 15.28 -29.28 10.12
N ASN A 403 14.52 -30.33 9.76
CA ASN A 403 13.80 -31.23 10.65
C ASN A 403 12.87 -30.57 11.66
N MET A 404 12.23 -29.46 11.21
CA MET A 404 11.15 -28.79 11.95
C MET A 404 10.10 -28.21 11.02
N GLU A 405 8.91 -27.94 11.55
CA GLU A 405 7.85 -27.28 10.82
C GLU A 405 8.16 -25.81 10.57
N SER A 406 7.50 -25.23 9.57
CA SER A 406 7.66 -23.84 9.20
C SER A 406 6.39 -23.20 8.65
N VAL A 407 6.45 -21.91 8.41
CA VAL A 407 5.55 -21.18 7.51
C VAL A 407 6.36 -20.64 6.34
N HIS A 408 5.73 -20.59 5.16
CA HIS A 408 6.36 -20.15 3.92
C HIS A 408 5.59 -19.04 3.27
N TYR A 409 6.31 -18.00 2.82
CA TYR A 409 5.79 -16.83 2.09
C TYR A 409 6.23 -16.92 0.63
N PRO A 410 5.40 -17.47 -0.29
CA PRO A 410 5.84 -17.79 -1.66
C PRO A 410 6.18 -16.56 -2.52
N LEU A 411 5.53 -15.42 -2.24
CA LEU A 411 5.82 -14.16 -2.94
C LEU A 411 7.08 -13.43 -2.40
N GLY A 412 7.67 -13.94 -1.32
CA GLY A 412 8.84 -13.35 -0.68
C GLY A 412 10.15 -13.71 -1.37
N GLY A 413 11.22 -13.21 -0.79
CA GLY A 413 12.59 -13.46 -1.26
C GLY A 413 13.56 -12.48 -0.63
N TRP A 414 14.61 -12.17 -1.37
CA TRP A 414 15.60 -11.16 -0.98
C TRP A 414 15.96 -10.24 -2.14
N LEU A 415 16.42 -9.04 -1.81
CA LEU A 415 17.02 -8.12 -2.76
C LEU A 415 18.16 -7.32 -2.12
N CYS A 416 18.99 -6.70 -2.95
CA CYS A 416 20.00 -5.73 -2.52
C CYS A 416 19.37 -4.33 -2.39
N PRO A 417 19.00 -3.87 -1.17
CA PRO A 417 18.33 -2.58 -1.00
C PRO A 417 19.22 -1.40 -1.39
N LYS A 418 20.55 -1.55 -1.27
CA LYS A 418 21.51 -0.55 -1.70
C LYS A 418 21.47 -0.31 -3.20
N GLN A 419 21.48 -1.39 -3.99
CA GLN A 419 21.43 -1.29 -5.46
C GLN A 419 20.07 -0.77 -5.93
N LEU A 420 18.97 -1.31 -5.39
CA LEU A 420 17.62 -0.83 -5.70
C LEU A 420 17.48 0.68 -5.44
N THR A 421 17.87 1.14 -4.24
CA THR A 421 17.75 2.55 -3.86
C THR A 421 18.54 3.46 -4.78
N ARG A 422 19.81 3.10 -5.07
CA ARG A 422 20.68 3.87 -5.95
C ARG A 422 20.18 3.86 -7.38
N GLY A 423 19.83 2.71 -7.91
CA GLY A 423 19.31 2.56 -9.25
C GLY A 423 18.02 3.34 -9.48
N LEU A 424 17.12 3.39 -8.49
CA LEU A 424 15.93 4.25 -8.58
C LEU A 424 16.30 5.73 -8.67
N PHE A 425 17.24 6.23 -7.86
CA PHE A 425 17.68 7.62 -7.96
C PHE A 425 18.42 7.92 -9.27
N GLU A 426 19.26 6.99 -9.76
CA GLU A 426 19.92 7.12 -11.07
C GLU A 426 18.88 7.16 -12.21
N HIS A 427 17.89 6.29 -12.18
CA HIS A 427 16.81 6.31 -13.16
C HIS A 427 16.05 7.65 -13.14
N LEU A 428 15.70 8.14 -11.94
CA LEU A 428 15.02 9.42 -11.77
C LEU A 428 15.87 10.62 -12.21
N SER A 429 17.20 10.53 -12.12
CA SER A 429 18.10 11.62 -12.52
C SER A 429 18.02 11.98 -14.01
N ASN A 430 17.40 11.12 -14.83
CA ASN A 430 17.07 11.43 -16.21
C ASN A 430 15.80 12.28 -16.36
N ASN A 431 15.04 12.50 -15.29
CA ASN A 431 13.82 13.31 -15.30
C ASN A 431 14.12 14.74 -14.85
N PRO A 432 13.74 15.78 -15.61
CA PRO A 432 14.02 17.17 -15.27
C PRO A 432 13.34 17.65 -13.97
N LEU A 433 12.35 16.94 -13.49
CA LEU A 433 11.66 17.24 -12.22
C LEU A 433 12.40 16.70 -10.99
N PHE A 434 13.47 15.91 -11.16
CA PHE A 434 14.18 15.28 -10.05
C PHE A 434 15.57 15.86 -9.84
N THR A 435 15.93 16.07 -8.57
CA THR A 435 17.30 16.45 -8.17
C THR A 435 17.71 15.68 -6.90
N LEU A 436 18.90 15.07 -6.93
CA LEU A 436 19.52 14.44 -5.76
C LEU A 436 20.70 15.30 -5.29
N HIS A 437 20.63 15.79 -4.06
CA HIS A 437 21.71 16.49 -3.38
C HIS A 437 22.38 15.55 -2.39
N CYS A 438 23.56 15.04 -2.72
CA CYS A 438 24.45 14.34 -1.79
C CYS A 438 25.33 15.33 -1.03
N ASP A 439 26.01 14.89 0.05
CA ASP A 439 26.79 15.77 0.95
C ASP A 439 26.00 17.00 1.42
N SER A 440 24.69 16.82 1.60
CA SER A 440 23.76 17.91 1.90
C SER A 440 22.98 17.60 3.17
N GLU A 441 23.64 17.77 4.32
CA GLU A 441 23.03 17.60 5.62
C GLU A 441 22.13 18.80 5.95
N ILE A 442 20.83 18.55 6.06
CA ILE A 442 19.86 19.55 6.52
C ILE A 442 19.95 19.63 8.04
N THR A 443 20.25 20.83 8.54
CA THR A 443 20.45 21.09 9.99
C THR A 443 19.27 21.79 10.64
N ALA A 444 18.43 22.50 9.87
CA ALA A 444 17.24 23.17 10.38
C ALA A 444 16.12 23.26 9.35
N LEU A 445 14.88 23.28 9.88
CA LEU A 445 13.64 23.51 9.12
C LEU A 445 12.94 24.75 9.70
N THR A 446 12.64 25.73 8.85
CA THR A 446 11.87 26.92 9.23
C THR A 446 10.85 27.26 8.15
N GLN A 447 9.82 28.04 8.49
CA GLN A 447 8.88 28.56 7.50
C GLN A 447 9.08 30.06 7.30
N ASN A 448 8.99 30.52 6.05
CA ASN A 448 8.97 31.94 5.74
C ASN A 448 7.56 32.54 5.85
N GLU A 449 7.41 33.83 5.58
CA GLU A 449 6.12 34.54 5.64
C GLU A 449 5.09 34.02 4.61
N GLU A 450 5.58 33.41 3.50
CA GLU A 450 4.74 32.82 2.44
C GLU A 450 4.35 31.36 2.75
N GLN A 451 4.57 30.86 3.98
CA GLN A 451 4.29 29.48 4.39
C GLN A 451 5.07 28.44 3.58
N GLN A 452 6.26 28.81 3.06
CA GLN A 452 7.16 27.87 2.40
C GLN A 452 8.24 27.41 3.38
N TRP A 453 8.71 26.18 3.19
CA TRP A 453 9.74 25.60 4.03
C TRP A 453 11.14 25.97 3.55
N LEU A 454 11.96 26.43 4.45
CA LEU A 454 13.38 26.68 4.27
C LEU A 454 14.18 25.56 4.93
N LEU A 455 14.98 24.86 4.12
CA LEU A 455 15.88 23.78 4.54
C LEU A 455 17.29 24.36 4.60
N SER A 456 17.87 24.47 5.77
CA SER A 456 19.21 25.01 5.97
C SER A 456 20.24 23.90 6.07
N THR A 457 21.39 24.12 5.41
CA THR A 457 22.65 23.41 5.65
C THR A 457 23.63 24.40 6.29
N ASP A 458 24.84 23.97 6.59
CA ASP A 458 25.87 24.88 7.13
C ASP A 458 26.22 26.06 6.19
N SER A 459 26.00 25.91 4.87
CA SER A 459 26.41 26.89 3.86
C SER A 459 25.30 27.42 2.96
N ASN A 460 24.18 26.71 2.86
CA ASN A 460 23.10 27.01 1.92
C ASN A 460 21.71 26.90 2.58
N ALA A 461 20.72 27.53 1.95
CA ALA A 461 19.32 27.35 2.26
C ALA A 461 18.53 27.06 0.97
N PHE A 462 17.58 26.14 1.07
CA PHE A 462 16.72 25.73 -0.03
C PHE A 462 15.26 25.96 0.35
N GLN A 463 14.45 26.36 -0.64
CA GLN A 463 13.05 26.70 -0.41
C GLN A 463 12.14 25.73 -1.14
N HIS A 464 11.11 25.19 -0.44
CA HIS A 464 10.15 24.23 -0.99
C HIS A 464 8.73 24.45 -0.47
N GLN A 465 7.73 24.06 -1.25
CA GLN A 465 6.32 24.14 -0.85
C GLN A 465 5.96 23.13 0.26
N ALA A 466 6.58 21.95 0.19
CA ALA A 466 6.37 20.89 1.16
C ALA A 466 7.67 20.11 1.42
N VAL A 467 7.74 19.49 2.61
CA VAL A 467 8.90 18.72 3.05
C VAL A 467 8.45 17.39 3.62
N VAL A 468 9.17 16.32 3.31
CA VAL A 468 8.99 15.00 3.92
C VAL A 468 10.25 14.58 4.65
N VAL A 469 10.16 14.38 5.96
CA VAL A 469 11.23 13.85 6.79
C VAL A 469 11.23 12.31 6.67
N ALA A 470 12.25 11.76 5.99
CA ALA A 470 12.44 10.33 5.74
C ALA A 470 13.87 9.87 6.06
N ASN A 471 14.52 10.54 7.04
CA ASN A 471 15.93 10.38 7.41
C ASN A 471 16.18 9.26 8.45
N GLY A 472 15.24 8.34 8.62
CA GLY A 472 15.36 7.17 9.49
C GLY A 472 15.44 7.57 10.98
N HIS A 473 16.51 7.14 11.68
CA HIS A 473 16.66 7.39 13.11
C HIS A 473 17.07 8.83 13.46
N ARG A 474 17.48 9.63 12.47
CA ARG A 474 17.90 11.03 12.66
C ARG A 474 16.74 12.04 12.63
N PHE A 475 15.51 11.57 12.73
CA PHE A 475 14.33 12.45 12.84
C PHE A 475 14.41 13.40 14.04
N THR A 476 15.15 13.04 15.08
CA THR A 476 15.38 13.86 16.29
C THR A 476 16.26 15.08 16.05
N ASP A 477 16.89 15.19 14.90
CA ASP A 477 17.73 16.34 14.55
C ASP A 477 16.91 17.63 14.32
N PHE A 478 15.61 17.50 14.10
CA PHE A 478 14.73 18.64 13.85
C PHE A 478 13.78 18.90 15.01
N GLU A 479 13.64 20.17 15.39
CA GLU A 479 12.73 20.63 16.43
C GLU A 479 11.29 20.12 16.24
N GLN A 480 10.82 20.08 14.98
CA GLN A 480 9.47 19.68 14.61
C GLN A 480 9.20 18.19 14.80
N THR A 481 10.23 17.34 14.78
CA THR A 481 10.08 15.88 14.81
C THR A 481 10.73 15.21 16.02
N LYS A 482 11.47 15.95 16.84
CA LYS A 482 12.23 15.39 17.97
C LYS A 482 11.40 14.57 18.97
N ASP A 483 10.13 14.93 19.15
CA ASP A 483 9.23 14.32 20.13
C ASP A 483 8.51 13.07 19.58
N ILE A 484 8.66 12.74 18.29
CA ILE A 484 8.04 11.54 17.70
C ILE A 484 8.52 10.29 18.44
N PRO A 485 7.59 9.46 19.00
CA PRO A 485 7.95 8.34 19.87
C PRO A 485 8.48 7.14 19.08
N ALA A 486 9.70 7.23 18.61
CA ALA A 486 10.42 6.21 17.85
C ALA A 486 11.75 5.86 18.51
N THR A 487 12.24 4.65 18.25
CA THR A 487 13.46 4.14 18.86
C THR A 487 14.47 3.73 17.78
N PRO A 488 15.71 4.26 17.83
CA PRO A 488 16.78 3.74 17.01
C PRO A 488 17.19 2.34 17.46
N VAL A 489 17.55 1.48 16.51
CA VAL A 489 17.98 0.12 16.77
C VAL A 489 19.16 -0.20 15.88
N ARG A 490 20.34 -0.35 16.49
CA ARG A 490 21.53 -0.80 15.80
C ARG A 490 21.42 -2.27 15.43
N GLY A 491 21.94 -2.65 14.28
CA GLY A 491 22.05 -4.03 13.85
C GLY A 491 23.25 -4.23 12.93
N GLN A 492 23.96 -5.33 13.14
CA GLN A 492 25.07 -5.78 12.29
C GLN A 492 24.65 -7.04 11.55
N VAL A 493 24.82 -7.03 10.23
CA VAL A 493 24.61 -8.17 9.34
C VAL A 493 25.96 -8.64 8.87
N SER A 494 26.24 -9.94 9.05
CA SER A 494 27.47 -10.58 8.58
C SER A 494 27.32 -11.01 7.13
N HIS A 495 28.37 -10.81 6.35
CA HIS A 495 28.48 -11.33 5.00
C HIS A 495 29.42 -12.54 5.06
N ILE A 496 28.93 -13.70 4.67
CA ILE A 496 29.66 -14.96 4.79
C ILE A 496 29.90 -15.57 3.40
N PRO A 497 31.03 -16.27 3.21
CA PRO A 497 31.27 -17.01 1.97
C PRO A 497 30.29 -18.19 1.85
N THR A 498 30.02 -18.60 0.62
CA THR A 498 29.28 -19.83 0.37
C THR A 498 30.12 -21.06 0.70
N THR A 499 29.47 -22.17 1.04
CA THR A 499 30.07 -23.48 1.26
C THR A 499 29.34 -24.55 0.47
N GLU A 500 29.88 -25.78 0.40
CA GLU A 500 29.19 -26.86 -0.33
C GLU A 500 27.81 -27.17 0.25
N SER A 501 27.61 -27.00 1.55
CA SER A 501 26.30 -27.15 2.19
C SER A 501 25.40 -25.96 1.84
N LEU A 502 25.87 -24.72 2.02
CA LEU A 502 25.09 -23.51 1.86
C LEU A 502 24.62 -23.21 0.43
N LYS A 503 25.32 -23.74 -0.60
CA LYS A 503 24.86 -23.68 -2.00
C LYS A 503 23.49 -24.31 -2.22
N ASN A 504 23.08 -25.24 -1.34
CA ASN A 504 21.78 -25.89 -1.42
C ASN A 504 20.65 -25.11 -0.79
N LEU A 505 20.91 -24.02 -0.10
CA LEU A 505 19.89 -23.16 0.49
C LEU A 505 19.07 -22.47 -0.61
N LYS A 506 17.78 -22.80 -0.70
CA LYS A 506 16.90 -22.36 -1.80
C LYS A 506 15.99 -21.20 -1.44
N THR A 507 15.71 -20.95 -0.15
CA THR A 507 14.80 -19.88 0.31
C THR A 507 15.48 -19.01 1.35
N VAL A 508 15.00 -17.79 1.54
CA VAL A 508 15.41 -17.01 2.72
C VAL A 508 14.92 -17.74 3.97
N LEU A 509 15.84 -18.09 4.85
CA LEU A 509 15.55 -18.78 6.08
C LEU A 509 15.44 -17.78 7.23
N CYS A 510 14.31 -17.75 7.92
CA CYS A 510 14.07 -16.92 9.10
C CYS A 510 13.90 -17.79 10.36
N TYR A 511 14.59 -17.39 11.43
CA TYR A 511 14.57 -18.02 12.77
C TYR A 511 14.59 -16.91 13.84
N ASP A 512 15.44 -16.94 14.85
CA ASP A 512 15.77 -15.76 15.71
C ASP A 512 16.76 -14.80 14.99
N GLY A 513 16.79 -14.86 13.70
CA GLY A 513 17.58 -14.11 12.75
C GLY A 513 17.13 -14.42 11.33
N TYR A 514 18.02 -14.25 10.36
CA TYR A 514 17.80 -14.68 8.98
C TYR A 514 19.10 -15.10 8.30
N LEU A 515 18.98 -15.96 7.31
CA LEU A 515 20.04 -16.38 6.41
C LEU A 515 19.49 -16.35 4.98
N THR A 516 20.17 -15.66 4.08
CA THR A 516 19.77 -15.59 2.67
C THR A 516 20.40 -16.73 1.85
N PRO A 517 19.76 -17.15 0.73
CA PRO A 517 20.45 -17.92 -0.30
C PRO A 517 21.69 -17.21 -0.83
N GLU A 518 22.53 -17.94 -1.54
CA GLU A 518 23.72 -17.40 -2.18
C GLU A 518 23.36 -16.27 -3.17
N ASN A 519 24.04 -15.15 -3.07
CA ASN A 519 24.15 -14.24 -4.18
C ASN A 519 25.15 -14.81 -5.19
N SER A 520 24.68 -15.37 -6.27
CA SER A 520 25.50 -16.08 -7.26
C SER A 520 26.60 -15.21 -7.90
N LYS A 521 26.41 -13.89 -7.99
CA LYS A 521 27.41 -12.95 -8.52
C LYS A 521 28.60 -12.78 -7.57
N HIS A 522 28.38 -12.93 -6.25
CA HIS A 522 29.38 -12.67 -5.22
C HIS A 522 29.77 -13.89 -4.43
N GLN A 523 29.07 -15.02 -4.61
CA GLN A 523 29.26 -16.27 -3.84
C GLN A 523 29.21 -16.05 -2.33
N THR A 524 28.28 -15.19 -1.89
CA THR A 524 28.11 -14.80 -0.49
C THR A 524 26.66 -14.89 -0.05
N HIS A 525 26.49 -15.04 1.26
CA HIS A 525 25.20 -14.96 1.95
C HIS A 525 25.20 -13.81 2.94
N CYS A 526 24.04 -13.38 3.38
CA CYS A 526 23.87 -12.50 4.53
C CYS A 526 23.25 -13.27 5.69
N ILE A 527 23.85 -13.18 6.87
CA ILE A 527 23.33 -13.73 8.11
C ILE A 527 23.22 -12.63 9.17
N GLY A 528 22.13 -12.59 9.90
CA GLY A 528 21.95 -11.57 10.94
C GLY A 528 20.51 -11.48 11.48
N ALA A 529 20.23 -10.45 12.19
CA ALA A 529 21.11 -9.36 12.56
C ALA A 529 21.20 -9.25 14.09
N SER A 530 22.28 -8.68 14.57
CA SER A 530 22.33 -8.26 15.97
C SER A 530 21.28 -7.17 16.25
N TYR A 531 20.95 -6.95 17.52
CA TYR A 531 19.88 -6.05 17.92
C TYR A 531 20.27 -5.30 19.20
N ASP A 532 20.65 -4.02 19.08
CA ASP A 532 21.00 -3.18 20.22
C ASP A 532 20.25 -1.84 20.17
N ARG A 533 19.60 -1.47 21.29
CA ARG A 533 18.90 -0.20 21.48
C ARG A 533 19.71 0.81 22.29
N ARG A 534 20.76 0.38 22.95
CA ARG A 534 21.53 1.21 23.90
C ARG A 534 22.78 1.77 23.26
N ASP A 535 23.41 0.97 22.42
CA ASP A 535 24.63 1.37 21.73
C ASP A 535 24.28 1.61 20.23
N LEU A 536 24.50 2.82 19.78
CA LEU A 536 24.24 3.29 18.41
C LEU A 536 25.55 3.50 17.63
N ASP A 537 26.69 3.06 18.16
CA ASP A 537 27.97 3.14 17.46
C ASP A 537 27.92 2.28 16.18
N LEU A 538 28.28 2.89 15.05
CA LEU A 538 28.36 2.22 13.76
C LEU A 538 29.65 1.42 13.54
N ALA A 539 30.56 1.41 14.53
CA ALA A 539 31.75 0.59 14.47
C ALA A 539 31.41 -0.91 14.37
N PHE A 540 32.20 -1.64 13.62
CA PHE A 540 32.15 -3.09 13.57
C PHE A 540 32.40 -3.69 14.97
N LYS A 541 31.62 -4.73 15.32
CA LYS A 541 31.81 -5.50 16.55
C LYS A 541 31.99 -6.99 16.22
N GLU A 542 33.11 -7.54 16.64
CA GLU A 542 33.38 -8.97 16.48
C GLU A 542 32.40 -9.83 17.28
N SER A 543 31.92 -9.34 18.44
CA SER A 543 30.89 -10.01 19.24
C SER A 543 29.58 -10.21 18.46
N ASP A 544 29.16 -9.22 17.68
CA ASP A 544 27.96 -9.34 16.85
C ASP A 544 28.15 -10.34 15.71
N GLN A 545 29.36 -10.43 15.18
CA GLN A 545 29.74 -11.38 14.14
C GLN A 545 29.61 -12.82 14.64
N ILE A 546 30.17 -13.07 15.82
CA ILE A 546 30.10 -14.38 16.50
C ILE A 546 28.61 -14.69 16.84
N GLU A 547 27.89 -13.75 17.43
CA GLU A 547 26.50 -13.94 17.82
C GLU A 547 25.58 -14.31 16.63
N ASN A 548 25.78 -13.73 15.45
CA ASN A 548 24.99 -14.06 14.27
C ASN A 548 25.13 -15.54 13.87
N GLY A 549 26.33 -16.11 13.95
CA GLY A 549 26.57 -17.56 13.72
C GLY A 549 26.01 -18.43 14.85
N GLU A 550 26.17 -18.01 16.10
CA GLU A 550 25.69 -18.78 17.27
C GLU A 550 24.15 -18.87 17.30
N ARG A 551 23.44 -17.82 16.90
CA ARG A 551 21.98 -17.85 16.79
C ARG A 551 21.49 -18.90 15.80
N LEU A 552 22.12 -19.05 14.65
CA LEU A 552 21.77 -20.09 13.70
C LEU A 552 21.94 -21.47 14.31
N ARG A 553 23.12 -21.76 14.89
CA ARG A 553 23.43 -23.06 15.56
C ARG A 553 22.44 -23.34 16.70
N LYS A 554 22.09 -22.34 17.48
CA LYS A 554 21.07 -22.45 18.55
C LYS A 554 19.70 -22.82 18.05
N CYS A 555 19.27 -22.22 16.93
CA CYS A 555 17.92 -22.44 16.37
C CYS A 555 17.80 -23.75 15.58
N ILE A 556 18.94 -24.33 15.10
CA ILE A 556 18.99 -25.57 14.33
C ILE A 556 20.05 -26.48 14.96
N PRO A 557 19.85 -26.95 16.20
CA PRO A 557 20.92 -27.59 17.00
C PRO A 557 21.22 -29.03 16.58
N ASN A 558 20.28 -29.69 15.89
CA ASN A 558 20.40 -31.14 15.57
C ASN A 558 21.04 -31.38 14.20
N GLU A 559 21.41 -30.33 13.48
CA GLU A 559 21.99 -30.41 12.15
C GLU A 559 23.49 -30.04 12.18
N VAL A 560 24.23 -30.58 11.24
CA VAL A 560 25.70 -30.36 11.14
C VAL A 560 26.01 -29.13 10.29
N TRP A 561 25.23 -28.87 9.24
CA TRP A 561 25.49 -27.79 8.27
C TRP A 561 25.58 -26.38 8.88
N PRO A 562 24.89 -26.02 10.00
CA PRO A 562 25.06 -24.69 10.60
C PRO A 562 26.50 -24.43 11.10
N ASN A 563 27.28 -25.47 11.30
CA ASN A 563 28.70 -25.34 11.68
C ASN A 563 29.61 -24.96 10.51
N ASP A 564 29.11 -25.09 9.26
CA ASP A 564 29.82 -24.65 8.05
C ASP A 564 29.76 -23.16 7.84
N VAL A 565 28.92 -22.44 8.63
CA VAL A 565 28.81 -20.99 8.57
C VAL A 565 30.04 -20.34 9.16
N ASP A 566 30.82 -19.70 8.29
CA ASP A 566 32.06 -19.02 8.66
C ASP A 566 31.85 -17.50 8.73
N THR A 567 32.01 -16.94 9.91
CA THR A 567 31.94 -15.50 10.16
C THR A 567 33.31 -14.85 10.41
N SER A 568 34.40 -15.60 10.24
CA SER A 568 35.78 -15.18 10.60
C SER A 568 36.36 -14.08 9.70
N ASP A 569 35.85 -13.93 8.46
CA ASP A 569 36.31 -12.90 7.52
C ASP A 569 35.96 -11.46 7.98
N ASN A 570 35.19 -11.31 9.04
CA ASN A 570 34.78 -10.05 9.62
C ASN A 570 34.14 -9.07 8.61
N GLN A 571 33.58 -9.63 7.54
CA GLN A 571 32.82 -8.85 6.56
C GLN A 571 31.40 -8.59 7.10
N ALA A 572 31.04 -7.34 7.26
CA ALA A 572 29.75 -6.98 7.83
C ALA A 572 29.23 -5.64 7.32
N ARG A 573 27.95 -5.41 7.57
CA ARG A 573 27.31 -4.11 7.44
C ARG A 573 26.61 -3.75 8.75
N VAL A 574 26.96 -2.59 9.30
CA VAL A 574 26.27 -2.00 10.45
C VAL A 574 25.30 -0.93 9.98
N GLY A 575 24.13 -0.88 10.56
CA GLY A 575 23.14 0.15 10.29
C GLY A 575 22.20 0.37 11.48
N ILE A 576 21.58 1.55 11.53
CA ILE A 576 20.60 1.90 12.56
C ILE A 576 19.22 1.92 11.90
N ARG A 577 18.34 1.05 12.35
CA ARG A 577 16.92 1.03 12.03
C ARG A 577 16.17 1.99 12.94
N CYS A 578 15.04 2.50 12.49
CA CYS A 578 14.12 3.28 13.32
C CYS A 578 12.82 2.49 13.47
N ALA A 579 12.38 2.24 14.69
CA ALA A 579 11.21 1.41 14.97
C ALA A 579 10.26 2.11 15.95
N SER A 580 8.96 1.92 15.76
CA SER A 580 7.92 2.27 16.70
C SER A 580 7.66 1.12 17.68
N ARG A 581 7.02 1.41 18.80
CA ARG A 581 6.70 0.40 19.82
C ARG A 581 5.67 -0.64 19.34
N ASP A 582 4.76 -0.24 18.45
CA ASP A 582 3.69 -1.08 17.90
C ASP A 582 4.03 -1.67 16.52
N HIS A 583 5.27 -1.53 16.07
CA HIS A 583 5.79 -2.00 14.78
C HIS A 583 5.13 -1.37 13.53
N LEU A 584 4.24 -0.40 13.69
CA LEU A 584 3.65 0.32 12.57
C LEU A 584 4.48 1.56 12.21
N PRO A 585 4.66 1.88 10.94
CA PRO A 585 5.30 3.11 10.50
C PRO A 585 4.53 4.37 10.92
N PHE A 586 5.19 5.52 10.83
CA PHE A 586 4.56 6.84 10.90
C PHE A 586 4.55 7.47 9.51
N ILE A 587 3.37 7.84 9.00
CA ILE A 587 3.21 8.61 7.78
C ILE A 587 2.15 9.70 7.94
N GLY A 588 2.38 10.84 7.32
CA GLY A 588 1.45 11.96 7.26
C GLY A 588 2.03 13.23 7.86
N ASN A 589 1.15 14.18 8.18
CA ASN A 589 1.56 15.48 8.72
C ASN A 589 2.31 15.34 10.04
N VAL A 590 3.36 16.12 10.20
CA VAL A 590 4.07 16.24 11.49
C VAL A 590 3.21 17.06 12.45
N VAL A 591 2.95 16.49 13.63
CA VAL A 591 2.09 17.08 14.66
C VAL A 591 2.86 18.14 15.45
N ARG A 592 2.22 19.28 15.74
CA ARG A 592 2.71 20.29 16.68
C ARG A 592 2.50 19.78 18.11
N PHE A 593 3.53 19.17 18.67
CA PHE A 593 3.43 18.39 19.91
C PHE A 593 2.87 19.20 21.09
N GLU A 594 3.42 20.37 21.38
CA GLU A 594 2.99 21.21 22.51
C GLU A 594 1.54 21.71 22.32
N GLU A 595 1.19 22.16 21.12
CA GLU A 595 -0.17 22.63 20.79
C GLU A 595 -1.18 21.48 20.93
N MET A 596 -0.85 20.30 20.43
CA MET A 596 -1.68 19.10 20.55
C MET A 596 -1.85 18.69 22.02
N GLN A 597 -0.78 18.73 22.81
CA GLN A 597 -0.83 18.40 24.23
C GLN A 597 -1.75 19.36 24.99
N GLU A 598 -1.71 20.65 24.70
CA GLU A 598 -2.57 21.64 25.32
C GLU A 598 -4.03 21.50 24.90
N GLU A 599 -4.29 21.36 23.58
CA GLU A 599 -5.63 21.22 23.02
C GLU A 599 -6.34 19.97 23.56
N TYR A 600 -5.61 18.84 23.66
CA TYR A 600 -6.21 17.54 23.97
C TYR A 600 -5.98 17.06 25.43
N LYS A 601 -5.38 17.86 26.30
CA LYS A 601 -5.07 17.47 27.70
C LYS A 601 -6.25 16.91 28.50
N ASN A 602 -7.48 17.30 28.19
CA ASN A 602 -8.70 16.90 28.87
C ASN A 602 -9.63 16.02 28.04
N ILE A 603 -9.20 15.52 26.89
CA ILE A 603 -10.03 14.76 25.94
C ILE A 603 -10.69 13.53 26.59
N TYR A 604 -10.03 12.89 27.57
CA TYR A 604 -10.57 11.72 28.29
C TYR A 604 -11.76 12.04 29.21
N LYS A 605 -11.94 13.31 29.60
CA LYS A 605 -13.00 13.73 30.53
C LYS A 605 -14.33 14.00 29.82
N LYS A 606 -14.33 14.22 28.52
CA LYS A 606 -15.44 14.82 27.80
C LYS A 606 -15.84 14.05 26.56
N ARG A 607 -16.65 12.98 26.70
CA ARG A 607 -17.33 12.37 25.55
C ARG A 607 -18.20 13.35 24.74
N HIS A 608 -18.63 14.47 25.33
CA HIS A 608 -19.39 15.54 24.67
C HIS A 608 -18.51 16.51 23.86
N TRP A 609 -17.21 16.56 24.14
CA TRP A 609 -16.25 17.43 23.44
C TRP A 609 -15.94 16.99 22.01
N LEU A 610 -16.20 15.75 21.69
CA LEU A 610 -15.92 15.15 20.39
C LEU A 610 -16.65 15.86 19.22
N ARG A 611 -17.68 16.64 19.50
CA ARG A 611 -18.41 17.42 18.49
C ARG A 611 -17.86 18.84 18.28
N GLU A 612 -17.02 19.32 19.19
CA GLU A 612 -16.45 20.68 19.18
C GLU A 612 -14.93 20.67 19.12
N ALA A 613 -14.28 19.49 19.17
CA ALA A 613 -12.83 19.37 19.09
C ALA A 613 -12.34 19.82 17.71
N LYS A 614 -11.26 20.58 17.70
CA LYS A 614 -10.58 20.97 16.47
C LYS A 614 -9.73 19.81 15.96
N ASP A 615 -9.43 19.84 14.67
CA ASP A 615 -8.45 18.94 14.08
C ASP A 615 -7.09 19.04 14.79
N ILE A 616 -6.37 17.92 14.82
CA ILE A 616 -5.04 17.86 15.41
C ILE A 616 -4.13 18.93 14.81
N PRO A 617 -3.46 19.77 15.64
CA PRO A 617 -2.58 20.80 15.13
C PRO A 617 -1.34 20.17 14.47
N VAL A 618 -1.05 20.58 13.23
CA VAL A 618 0.05 20.07 12.43
C VAL A 618 0.91 21.20 11.86
N TYR A 619 2.13 20.89 11.49
CA TYR A 619 2.94 21.77 10.65
C TYR A 619 2.47 21.61 9.20
N GLU A 620 1.84 22.65 8.66
CA GLU A 620 1.32 22.61 7.31
C GLU A 620 2.45 22.45 6.28
N GLY A 621 2.25 21.52 5.33
CA GLY A 621 3.27 21.19 4.33
C GLY A 621 4.49 20.42 4.87
N LEU A 622 4.52 20.04 6.15
CA LEU A 622 5.57 19.17 6.70
C LEU A 622 4.98 17.78 6.99
N PHE A 623 5.62 16.79 6.39
CA PHE A 623 5.21 15.39 6.50
C PHE A 623 6.36 14.52 7.01
N CYS A 624 6.06 13.31 7.45
CA CYS A 624 7.07 12.32 7.77
C CYS A 624 6.73 10.95 7.17
N MET A 625 7.80 10.15 6.93
CA MET A 625 7.75 8.75 6.56
C MET A 625 8.85 8.02 7.34
N LEU A 626 8.51 7.59 8.55
CA LEU A 626 9.46 7.13 9.57
C LEU A 626 9.09 5.76 10.15
N THR A 627 10.01 5.16 10.90
CA THR A 627 9.83 3.91 11.66
C THR A 627 9.48 2.69 10.83
N LEU A 628 10.10 2.52 9.66
CA LEU A 628 9.90 1.34 8.82
C LEU A 628 10.49 0.05 9.43
N GLY A 629 11.28 0.18 10.50
CA GLY A 629 11.83 -0.94 11.25
C GLY A 629 12.67 -1.89 10.40
N SER A 630 12.38 -3.20 10.51
CA SER A 630 13.02 -4.24 9.72
C SER A 630 12.22 -4.64 8.46
N ARG A 631 11.14 -3.93 8.14
CA ARG A 631 10.22 -4.25 7.04
C ARG A 631 10.14 -3.15 5.99
N GLY A 632 11.16 -2.29 5.91
CA GLY A 632 11.16 -1.16 4.97
C GLY A 632 10.96 -1.57 3.50
N LEU A 633 11.51 -2.71 3.07
CA LEU A 633 11.37 -3.20 1.70
C LEU A 633 9.94 -3.61 1.34
N SER A 634 9.21 -4.21 2.30
CA SER A 634 7.81 -4.63 2.10
C SER A 634 6.78 -3.55 2.45
N SER A 635 7.19 -2.42 3.01
CA SER A 635 6.27 -1.35 3.45
C SER A 635 6.47 -0.02 2.73
N ALA A 636 7.70 0.36 2.41
CA ALA A 636 8.00 1.67 1.82
C ALA A 636 7.22 1.98 0.54
N PRO A 637 7.03 1.06 -0.42
CA PRO A 637 6.28 1.38 -1.63
C PRO A 637 4.83 1.79 -1.39
N LEU A 638 4.07 1.04 -0.57
CA LEU A 638 2.68 1.39 -0.27
C LEU A 638 2.57 2.64 0.61
N LEU A 639 3.51 2.85 1.54
CA LEU A 639 3.59 4.09 2.32
C LEU A 639 3.86 5.30 1.43
N ALA A 640 4.73 5.15 0.44
CA ALA A 640 5.01 6.19 -0.54
C ALA A 640 3.76 6.56 -1.36
N GLU A 641 2.99 5.55 -1.83
CA GLU A 641 1.72 5.79 -2.52
C GLU A 641 0.70 6.48 -1.61
N ALA A 642 0.56 6.02 -0.36
CA ALA A 642 -0.37 6.61 0.59
C ALA A 642 -0.02 8.06 0.93
N LEU A 643 1.27 8.35 1.15
CA LEU A 643 1.73 9.69 1.47
C LEU A 643 1.65 10.63 0.26
N ALA A 644 2.05 10.18 -0.92
CA ALA A 644 1.90 10.95 -2.15
C ALA A 644 0.43 11.23 -2.47
N SER A 645 -0.46 10.27 -2.26
CA SER A 645 -1.91 10.47 -2.39
C SER A 645 -2.42 11.53 -1.41
N GLN A 646 -1.98 11.50 -0.15
CA GLN A 646 -2.32 12.56 0.82
C GLN A 646 -1.81 13.93 0.37
N ILE A 647 -0.55 14.04 -0.05
CA ILE A 647 0.07 15.31 -0.50
C ILE A 647 -0.69 15.89 -1.70
N MET A 648 -1.15 15.04 -2.62
CA MET A 648 -1.79 15.45 -3.88
C MET A 648 -3.33 15.51 -3.82
N GLY A 649 -3.96 15.12 -2.70
CA GLY A 649 -5.41 15.03 -2.59
C GLY A 649 -6.03 13.89 -3.43
N ASP A 650 -5.26 12.86 -3.72
CA ASP A 650 -5.71 11.66 -4.44
C ASP A 650 -6.35 10.64 -3.48
N PRO A 651 -7.14 9.65 -3.96
CA PRO A 651 -7.59 8.54 -3.12
C PRO A 651 -6.41 7.83 -2.45
N ILE A 652 -6.49 7.63 -1.12
CA ILE A 652 -5.43 6.96 -0.35
C ILE A 652 -5.71 5.46 -0.33
N PRO A 653 -4.76 4.58 -0.71
CA PRO A 653 -4.97 3.14 -0.87
C PRO A 653 -4.93 2.36 0.46
N LEU A 654 -5.49 2.92 1.51
CA LEU A 654 -5.51 2.33 2.84
C LEU A 654 -6.81 2.66 3.57
N PRO A 655 -7.39 1.73 4.32
CA PRO A 655 -8.55 2.01 5.15
C PRO A 655 -8.28 3.08 6.21
N ASN A 656 -9.30 3.90 6.54
CA ASN A 656 -9.22 4.89 7.60
C ASN A 656 -8.68 4.31 8.92
N SER A 657 -9.17 3.16 9.33
CA SER A 657 -8.71 2.46 10.54
C SER A 657 -7.23 2.06 10.51
N VAL A 658 -6.66 1.83 9.32
CA VAL A 658 -5.22 1.60 9.13
C VAL A 658 -4.47 2.93 9.15
N LEU A 659 -4.99 3.96 8.48
CA LEU A 659 -4.40 5.31 8.46
C LEU A 659 -4.28 5.92 9.86
N GLU A 660 -5.28 5.70 10.73
CA GLU A 660 -5.21 6.04 12.16
C GLU A 660 -4.04 5.32 12.85
N GLY A 661 -3.85 4.03 12.51
CA GLY A 661 -2.72 3.23 12.99
C GLY A 661 -1.35 3.65 12.46
N LEU A 662 -1.28 4.45 11.40
CA LEU A 662 -0.06 4.99 10.81
C LEU A 662 0.15 6.48 11.12
N HIS A 663 -0.83 7.14 11.76
CA HIS A 663 -0.78 8.57 12.05
C HIS A 663 0.38 8.95 13.00
N PRO A 664 1.16 10.00 12.72
CA PRO A 664 2.30 10.38 13.56
C PRO A 664 1.94 10.67 15.01
N GLY A 665 0.77 11.22 15.29
CA GLY A 665 0.27 11.51 16.64
C GLY A 665 -0.36 10.33 17.38
N ARG A 666 -0.51 9.15 16.76
CA ARG A 666 -1.34 8.03 17.30
C ARG A 666 -0.96 7.56 18.70
N LEU A 667 0.32 7.53 19.03
CA LEU A 667 0.77 7.02 20.32
C LEU A 667 0.47 8.04 21.43
N TRP A 668 0.59 9.32 21.17
CA TRP A 668 0.20 10.39 22.08
C TRP A 668 -1.30 10.43 22.29
N VAL A 669 -2.08 10.44 21.21
CA VAL A 669 -3.55 10.44 21.23
C VAL A 669 -4.09 9.24 22.02
N ARG A 670 -3.57 8.03 21.81
CA ARG A 670 -3.95 6.83 22.59
C ARG A 670 -3.70 6.99 24.10
N ARG A 671 -2.69 7.73 24.51
CA ARG A 671 -2.40 8.02 25.92
C ARG A 671 -3.34 9.11 26.48
N LEU A 672 -3.56 10.18 25.73
CA LEU A 672 -4.48 11.25 26.09
C LEU A 672 -5.92 10.75 26.25
N LEU A 673 -6.40 9.92 25.34
CA LEU A 673 -7.71 9.27 25.44
C LEU A 673 -7.87 8.38 26.69
N LYS A 674 -6.77 7.92 27.30
CA LYS A 674 -6.73 7.13 28.53
C LYS A 674 -6.40 7.98 29.76
N GLY A 675 -6.26 9.30 29.62
CA GLY A 675 -5.85 10.19 30.69
C GLY A 675 -4.44 9.92 31.25
N LYS A 676 -3.53 9.38 30.38
CA LYS A 676 -2.15 9.07 30.77
C LYS A 676 -1.19 10.18 30.33
N PRO A 677 -0.09 10.41 31.08
CA PRO A 677 0.94 11.37 30.68
C PRO A 677 1.60 10.95 29.37
N LEU A 678 2.22 11.91 28.64
CA LEU A 678 2.80 11.70 27.31
C LEU A 678 4.26 11.20 27.32
N ASP A 679 4.85 10.95 28.47
CA ASP A 679 6.18 10.35 28.61
C ASP A 679 6.16 8.93 28.00
N ILE A 680 6.69 8.77 26.80
CA ILE A 680 6.65 7.51 26.02
C ILE A 680 8.06 6.93 25.91
#